data_28eaef2ddbc338b264e7d0efa97deb15
#
_entry.id   28eaef2ddbc338b264e7d0efa97deb15
#
_cell.length_a   1.000
_cell.length_b   1.000
_cell.length_c   1.000
_cell.angle_alpha   90.00
_cell.angle_beta   90.00
_cell.angle_gamma   90.00
#
_symmetry.space_group_name_H-M   'P 1'
#
loop_
_entity.id
_entity.type
_entity.pdbx_description
1 polymer ?
#
loop_
_entity_poly.entity_id
_entity_poly.type
_entity_poly.pdbx_seq_one_letter_code
_entity_poly.pdbx_strand_id
1 'polypeptide(L)'
;MLQWNGKLWRRGWMALGMAVVFGGQVAAQPPGGFQPPGGPGGPGGPGGFPPFGGPGGPPGFGGPGGFGPPGFGGAERKVLKEYDKDKNGWLNLEERKAARENLGTQGGGRRGPGGPRGMGRGEPGKPGPKVAQADVKTYPATVGLYDTTALRTLFLEFENADWEKELEVFHGTDVDVPCTLTVDGKKYPLVGVRFRGMSSFGMVPAGSKRSFNLDVDMADEKQRLLGYRTLNLLNAHEDPTFLSTVLYSQIARRHIPAPKANLVKVVINGESWGIYANVQQFNKEFMTENFKSAKGARWKVSGSPGGRGGLEYTGDNLEDYKRRFEIKSGDKKESWEALVNLCRVLNETPTDRLKGELEKILDIDGLLWFLALDIGLINGDGYWIRSSDYSIALDEKGKFHILPHDMNEAFHAPHGPGMGGPGGRGGRGGPGGRGGPGGGPGGPGGFPTPPKPGDIMPFFLRDMLELTDDQRARMDALQKETDAKLGALFTPEQRKQLEEMQKNGPMGFGFPGGPGGPGGPGGPGGNRADMGSGLEINPLAGLSDPSKPLRSKVLAVPELKQAYLAKVRQLAEEDLDWAKMAPTVKALRELVDAEIKADTRKLSSYEEFLSSTADAPGEGESLRRFFEARRKFLLKHPEVSKVK
;
A
#
# COMPACT_ATOMS: atom_id res chain seq x y z
N MET A 1 15.80 31.94 50.32
CA MET A 1 14.82 32.54 51.21
C MET A 1 13.53 32.65 50.40
N LEU A 2 12.63 31.87 50.63
CA LEU A 2 11.35 31.75 51.23
C LEU A 2 10.67 30.43 50.81
N GLN A 3 10.52 29.59 51.80
CA GLN A 3 9.66 28.40 51.82
C GLN A 3 8.20 28.84 51.96
N TRP A 4 7.28 28.02 51.46
CA TRP A 4 5.99 27.70 52.11
C TRP A 4 5.40 26.47 51.43
N ASN A 5 5.43 25.34 52.02
CA ASN A 5 4.55 24.58 52.92
C ASN A 5 3.17 24.24 52.36
N GLY A 6 2.98 22.94 52.32
CA GLY A 6 1.80 22.18 51.98
C GLY A 6 0.66 22.22 53.00
N LYS A 7 -0.44 21.62 52.64
CA LYS A 7 -1.29 20.81 53.55
C LYS A 7 -2.25 19.92 52.79
N LEU A 8 -2.21 18.66 53.21
CA LEU A 8 -3.23 17.61 53.02
C LEU A 8 -4.64 18.07 53.36
N TRP A 9 -5.65 17.51 52.65
CA TRP A 9 -6.90 17.13 53.31
C TRP A 9 -7.39 15.80 52.76
N ARG A 10 -7.61 14.86 53.67
CA ARG A 10 -8.21 13.54 53.52
C ARG A 10 -9.69 13.63 53.97
N ARG A 11 -10.49 12.70 53.47
CA ARG A 11 -11.69 12.07 54.01
C ARG A 11 -13.06 12.61 53.56
N GLY A 12 -13.89 11.61 53.16
CA GLY A 12 -15.31 11.60 53.38
C GLY A 12 -16.02 10.52 52.54
N TRP A 13 -16.15 9.34 53.12
CA TRP A 13 -17.09 8.29 52.71
C TRP A 13 -18.53 8.73 52.88
N MET A 14 -19.44 8.36 51.95
CA MET A 14 -20.72 7.78 52.34
C MET A 14 -21.33 7.00 51.17
N ALA A 15 -21.55 5.73 51.48
CA ALA A 15 -22.42 4.81 50.74
C ALA A 15 -23.86 5.05 51.16
N LEU A 16 -24.80 4.97 50.21
CA LEU A 16 -26.17 4.61 50.53
C LEU A 16 -26.68 3.69 49.43
N GLY A 17 -26.86 2.44 49.79
CA GLY A 17 -27.64 1.48 49.03
C GLY A 17 -29.14 1.61 49.37
N MET A 18 -29.95 1.24 48.41
CA MET A 18 -31.28 0.67 48.68
C MET A 18 -31.65 -0.27 47.56
N ALA A 19 -32.04 -1.43 47.98
CA ALA A 19 -32.48 -2.57 47.21
C ALA A 19 -34.01 -2.61 47.12
N VAL A 20 -34.46 -3.57 46.31
CA VAL A 20 -35.76 -4.26 46.34
C VAL A 20 -36.87 -3.57 45.51
N VAL A 21 -37.57 -4.25 44.56
CA VAL A 21 -38.42 -5.45 44.73
C VAL A 21 -38.75 -6.08 43.37
N PHE A 22 -38.89 -7.38 43.38
CA PHE A 22 -39.43 -8.29 42.38
C PHE A 22 -40.85 -7.94 41.88
N GLY A 23 -41.15 -8.26 40.64
CA GLY A 23 -42.47 -8.38 40.10
C GLY A 23 -42.44 -9.16 38.79
N GLY A 24 -42.81 -10.43 38.87
CA GLY A 24 -42.85 -11.36 37.75
C GLY A 24 -44.21 -11.37 37.05
N GLN A 25 -44.26 -12.26 36.07
CA GLN A 25 -45.38 -12.78 35.28
C GLN A 25 -45.65 -12.02 33.96
N VAL A 26 -46.00 -12.61 32.84
CA VAL A 26 -46.44 -13.90 32.37
C VAL A 26 -46.34 -13.88 30.85
N ALA A 27 -46.04 -15.00 30.24
CA ALA A 27 -46.02 -15.24 28.80
C ALA A 27 -47.40 -15.09 28.15
N ALA A 28 -47.40 -14.57 26.91
CA ALA A 28 -48.49 -14.82 25.98
C ALA A 28 -47.92 -15.02 24.55
N GLN A 29 -48.15 -16.22 24.04
CA GLN A 29 -47.97 -16.55 22.61
C GLN A 29 -49.11 -15.94 21.77
N PRO A 30 -48.88 -15.54 20.51
CA PRO A 30 -49.93 -15.32 19.55
C PRO A 30 -50.23 -16.57 18.72
N PRO A 31 -51.45 -16.72 18.24
CA PRO A 31 -51.92 -17.92 17.54
C PRO A 31 -51.67 -17.90 16.03
N GLY A 32 -51.70 -19.09 15.51
CA GLY A 32 -51.41 -19.61 14.21
C GLY A 32 -52.06 -19.04 12.95
N GLY A 33 -51.38 -19.32 11.88
CA GLY A 33 -51.83 -20.02 10.72
C GLY A 33 -52.57 -19.25 9.64
N PHE A 34 -51.95 -19.21 8.47
CA PHE A 34 -52.70 -19.38 7.21
C PHE A 34 -51.81 -19.99 6.13
N GLN A 35 -52.12 -21.21 5.70
CA GLN A 35 -51.68 -21.80 4.43
C GLN A 35 -52.69 -21.47 3.32
N PRO A 36 -52.26 -21.16 2.09
CA PRO A 36 -53.14 -21.24 0.93
C PRO A 36 -53.06 -22.63 0.23
N PRO A 37 -54.10 -23.05 -0.43
CA PRO A 37 -54.32 -24.42 -0.91
C PRO A 37 -53.68 -24.71 -2.28
N GLY A 38 -53.43 -26.00 -2.50
CA GLY A 38 -52.80 -26.56 -3.69
C GLY A 38 -53.72 -26.58 -4.92
N GLY A 39 -53.09 -26.64 -6.09
CA GLY A 39 -53.67 -26.91 -7.38
C GLY A 39 -52.95 -28.09 -8.07
N PRO A 40 -53.57 -28.75 -9.06
CA PRO A 40 -53.43 -30.19 -9.27
C PRO A 40 -52.35 -30.63 -10.25
N GLY A 41 -52.06 -31.93 -10.18
CA GLY A 41 -51.00 -32.62 -10.89
C GLY A 41 -51.25 -32.95 -12.34
N GLY A 42 -50.20 -33.35 -13.01
CA GLY A 42 -50.15 -33.97 -14.34
C GLY A 42 -48.94 -34.94 -14.42
N PRO A 43 -48.98 -35.93 -15.30
CA PRO A 43 -48.53 -37.29 -15.02
C PRO A 43 -47.10 -37.65 -15.47
N GLY A 44 -46.64 -38.74 -14.92
CA GLY A 44 -45.34 -39.33 -14.89
C GLY A 44 -44.73 -39.86 -16.19
N GLY A 45 -43.47 -40.22 -16.07
CA GLY A 45 -42.66 -41.06 -16.94
C GLY A 45 -41.43 -41.59 -16.21
N PRO A 46 -40.98 -42.81 -16.49
CA PRO A 46 -40.24 -43.65 -15.53
C PRO A 46 -38.73 -43.68 -15.81
N GLY A 47 -37.96 -44.04 -14.81
CA GLY A 47 -36.56 -44.43 -15.00
C GLY A 47 -35.67 -44.16 -13.79
N GLY A 48 -35.68 -45.06 -12.81
CA GLY A 48 -34.82 -44.99 -11.64
C GLY A 48 -33.42 -45.54 -11.88
N PHE A 49 -32.45 -45.00 -11.15
CA PHE A 49 -31.23 -45.68 -10.75
C PHE A 49 -30.94 -45.44 -9.28
N PRO A 50 -30.35 -46.42 -8.57
CA PRO A 50 -30.29 -46.48 -7.14
C PRO A 50 -29.19 -45.60 -6.50
N PRO A 51 -29.29 -45.31 -5.20
CA PRO A 51 -28.32 -44.49 -4.50
C PRO A 51 -27.11 -45.31 -4.07
N PHE A 52 -25.92 -44.86 -4.45
CA PHE A 52 -24.68 -45.30 -3.83
C PHE A 52 -24.34 -44.39 -2.67
N GLY A 53 -24.39 -44.93 -1.48
CA GLY A 53 -23.80 -44.34 -0.29
C GLY A 53 -22.30 -44.62 -0.28
N GLY A 54 -21.51 -43.62 0.06
CA GLY A 54 -20.08 -43.75 0.40
C GLY A 54 -19.68 -42.59 1.30
N PRO A 55 -18.86 -42.83 2.33
CA PRO A 55 -18.58 -41.86 3.40
C PRO A 55 -17.40 -40.96 3.09
N GLY A 56 -17.48 -39.70 3.54
CA GLY A 56 -16.31 -38.83 3.81
C GLY A 56 -15.81 -37.99 2.66
N GLY A 57 -16.49 -36.90 2.34
CA GLY A 57 -15.92 -35.80 1.58
C GLY A 57 -15.18 -34.82 2.49
N PRO A 58 -14.06 -34.21 2.04
CA PRO A 58 -13.35 -33.21 2.82
C PRO A 58 -14.12 -31.89 2.89
N PRO A 59 -13.86 -31.04 3.92
CA PRO A 59 -14.66 -29.85 4.20
C PRO A 59 -14.52 -28.76 3.14
N GLY A 60 -15.62 -28.10 2.93
CA GLY A 60 -16.04 -27.18 1.91
C GLY A 60 -15.03 -26.14 1.42
N PHE A 61 -15.01 -25.98 0.12
CA PHE A 61 -14.52 -24.81 -0.57
C PHE A 61 -15.49 -23.63 -0.34
N GLY A 62 -15.03 -22.62 0.38
CA GLY A 62 -15.72 -21.35 0.53
C GLY A 62 -15.86 -20.62 -0.82
N GLY A 63 -16.96 -19.90 -0.98
CA GLY A 63 -17.45 -19.23 -2.16
C GLY A 63 -16.54 -18.13 -2.77
N PRO A 64 -17.03 -17.36 -3.76
CA PRO A 64 -16.24 -16.74 -4.80
C PRO A 64 -15.37 -15.58 -4.29
N GLY A 65 -14.11 -15.87 -4.00
CA GLY A 65 -13.06 -14.89 -3.77
C GLY A 65 -12.43 -14.49 -5.10
N GLY A 66 -12.32 -13.19 -5.34
CA GLY A 66 -11.84 -12.61 -6.57
C GLY A 66 -10.48 -13.12 -7.04
N PHE A 67 -10.33 -13.28 -8.34
CA PHE A 67 -9.09 -13.59 -9.04
C PHE A 67 -8.11 -12.41 -8.93
N GLY A 68 -7.25 -12.43 -7.89
CA GLY A 68 -5.98 -11.73 -7.88
C GLY A 68 -4.87 -12.77 -8.06
N PRO A 69 -3.71 -12.43 -8.67
CA PRO A 69 -2.61 -13.39 -8.76
C PRO A 69 -2.23 -13.88 -7.37
N PRO A 70 -1.93 -15.18 -7.18
CA PRO A 70 -1.58 -15.73 -5.88
C PRO A 70 -0.29 -15.05 -5.36
N GLY A 71 -0.40 -14.32 -4.25
CA GLY A 71 0.73 -13.65 -3.59
C GLY A 71 0.52 -12.18 -3.24
N PHE A 72 -0.54 -11.52 -3.70
CA PHE A 72 -0.81 -10.12 -3.38
C PHE A 72 -2.05 -10.00 -2.48
N GLY A 73 -1.83 -9.73 -1.16
CA GLY A 73 -2.88 -9.30 -0.24
C GLY A 73 -3.64 -10.38 0.52
N GLY A 74 -3.01 -11.48 0.89
CA GLY A 74 -3.55 -12.43 1.87
C GLY A 74 -3.53 -11.85 3.30
N ALA A 75 -4.50 -12.24 4.15
CA ALA A 75 -4.44 -11.93 5.58
C ALA A 75 -3.16 -12.48 6.21
N GLU A 76 -2.56 -11.75 7.16
CA GLU A 76 -1.38 -12.18 7.90
C GLU A 76 -1.61 -13.58 8.52
N ARG A 77 -0.71 -14.52 8.20
CA ARG A 77 -0.80 -15.88 8.70
C ARG A 77 -0.38 -15.93 10.16
N LYS A 78 -1.24 -16.44 11.03
CA LYS A 78 -0.99 -16.57 12.46
C LYS A 78 -0.19 -17.85 12.74
N VAL A 79 1.11 -17.70 12.93
CA VAL A 79 2.09 -18.78 13.17
C VAL A 79 2.52 -18.78 14.63
N LEU A 80 2.65 -17.61 15.24
CA LEU A 80 3.15 -17.42 16.59
C LEU A 80 2.41 -18.33 17.59
N LYS A 81 1.08 -18.29 17.59
CA LYS A 81 0.26 -19.09 18.53
C LYS A 81 0.50 -20.61 18.47
N GLU A 82 0.91 -21.12 17.31
CA GLU A 82 1.13 -22.55 17.10
C GLU A 82 2.49 -23.01 17.63
N TYR A 83 3.51 -22.15 17.52
CA TYR A 83 4.91 -22.51 17.78
C TYR A 83 5.51 -21.88 19.04
N ASP A 84 4.91 -20.86 19.63
CA ASP A 84 5.31 -20.24 20.90
C ASP A 84 4.94 -21.18 22.07
N LYS A 85 5.86 -22.08 22.41
CA LYS A 85 5.64 -23.14 23.42
C LYS A 85 5.74 -22.61 24.84
N ASP A 86 6.65 -21.67 25.07
CA ASP A 86 6.88 -21.06 26.38
C ASP A 86 5.95 -19.86 26.66
N LYS A 87 5.16 -19.46 25.65
CA LYS A 87 4.14 -18.38 25.72
C LYS A 87 4.73 -17.03 26.13
N ASN A 88 5.94 -16.76 25.65
CA ASN A 88 6.60 -15.49 25.90
C ASN A 88 6.25 -14.40 24.89
N GLY A 89 5.47 -14.72 23.83
CA GLY A 89 4.98 -13.80 22.81
C GLY A 89 5.89 -13.64 21.59
N TRP A 90 6.98 -14.41 21.49
CA TRP A 90 7.87 -14.47 20.35
C TRP A 90 8.50 -15.85 20.22
N LEU A 91 9.06 -16.20 19.06
CA LEU A 91 9.66 -17.51 18.84
C LEU A 91 11.17 -17.48 19.10
N ASN A 92 11.65 -18.33 20.00
CA ASN A 92 13.08 -18.59 20.20
C ASN A 92 13.66 -19.41 19.02
N LEU A 93 14.97 -19.67 19.01
CA LEU A 93 15.66 -20.32 17.89
C LEU A 93 15.06 -21.68 17.53
N GLU A 94 14.78 -22.53 18.53
CA GLU A 94 14.23 -23.88 18.29
C GLU A 94 12.78 -23.83 17.79
N GLU A 95 11.99 -22.90 18.32
CA GLU A 95 10.61 -22.70 17.88
C GLU A 95 10.55 -22.16 16.44
N ARG A 96 11.44 -21.19 16.09
CA ARG A 96 11.55 -20.71 14.71
C ARG A 96 11.98 -21.81 13.75
N LYS A 97 12.92 -22.66 14.16
CA LYS A 97 13.36 -23.81 13.37
C LYS A 97 12.21 -24.77 13.08
N ALA A 98 11.44 -25.15 14.10
CA ALA A 98 10.26 -26.01 13.95
C ALA A 98 9.19 -25.36 13.05
N ALA A 99 8.95 -24.05 13.21
CA ALA A 99 8.02 -23.30 12.37
C ALA A 99 8.49 -23.24 10.90
N ARG A 100 9.79 -23.02 10.65
CA ARG A 100 10.37 -22.98 9.29
C ARG A 100 10.27 -24.33 8.58
N GLU A 101 10.54 -25.43 9.27
CA GLU A 101 10.41 -26.78 8.72
C GLU A 101 8.98 -27.06 8.24
N ASN A 102 7.99 -26.69 9.03
CA ASN A 102 6.58 -26.88 8.68
C ASN A 102 6.14 -25.92 7.56
N LEU A 103 6.48 -24.63 7.67
CA LEU A 103 6.16 -23.65 6.63
C LEU A 103 6.83 -23.98 5.28
N GLY A 104 8.06 -24.49 5.31
CA GLY A 104 8.79 -24.96 4.12
C GLY A 104 8.12 -26.15 3.45
N THR A 105 7.55 -27.08 4.21
CA THR A 105 6.84 -28.25 3.69
C THR A 105 5.43 -27.92 3.18
N GLN A 106 4.71 -27.00 3.83
CA GLN A 106 3.39 -26.55 3.40
C GLN A 106 3.42 -25.59 2.21
N GLY A 107 4.52 -24.83 2.03
CA GLY A 107 4.80 -24.05 0.83
C GLY A 107 5.24 -24.89 -0.37
N GLY A 108 5.48 -26.18 -0.17
CA GLY A 108 5.92 -27.16 -1.17
C GLY A 108 4.84 -27.65 -2.15
N GLY A 109 3.64 -27.07 -2.14
CA GLY A 109 2.64 -27.28 -3.17
C GLY A 109 3.11 -26.75 -4.54
N ARG A 110 3.89 -27.57 -5.26
CA ARG A 110 4.26 -27.38 -6.68
C ARG A 110 5.05 -26.11 -7.03
N ARG A 111 6.19 -25.91 -6.40
CA ARG A 111 7.31 -25.26 -7.11
C ARG A 111 8.03 -26.36 -7.94
N GLY A 112 7.49 -26.68 -9.12
CA GLY A 112 8.26 -27.36 -10.14
C GLY A 112 9.51 -26.54 -10.49
N PRO A 113 10.60 -27.15 -11.00
CA PRO A 113 11.77 -26.42 -11.46
C PRO A 113 11.38 -25.58 -12.70
N GLY A 114 10.83 -24.37 -12.49
CA GLY A 114 10.32 -23.50 -13.54
C GLY A 114 9.18 -22.58 -13.12
N GLY A 115 8.76 -22.57 -11.82
CA GLY A 115 7.85 -21.55 -11.33
C GLY A 115 8.46 -20.16 -11.54
N PRO A 116 7.65 -19.09 -11.78
CA PRO A 116 8.18 -17.77 -12.05
C PRO A 116 9.12 -17.39 -10.90
N ARG A 117 10.42 -17.40 -11.18
CA ARG A 117 11.42 -16.73 -10.36
C ARG A 117 10.86 -15.33 -10.17
N GLY A 118 10.70 -14.89 -8.92
CA GLY A 118 10.09 -13.62 -8.57
C GLY A 118 10.46 -12.55 -9.60
N MET A 119 9.52 -11.68 -9.98
CA MET A 119 9.66 -10.68 -11.05
C MET A 119 10.82 -9.69 -10.86
N GLY A 120 11.66 -9.87 -9.84
CA GLY A 120 12.91 -9.15 -9.66
C GLY A 120 13.89 -9.51 -10.76
N ARG A 121 13.83 -8.79 -11.89
CA ARG A 121 14.85 -8.82 -12.93
C ARG A 121 16.06 -8.02 -12.45
N GLY A 122 16.95 -8.65 -11.69
CA GLY A 122 18.22 -8.05 -11.28
C GLY A 122 19.14 -9.13 -10.74
N GLU A 123 20.43 -8.93 -10.86
CA GLU A 123 21.39 -9.76 -10.14
C GLU A 123 21.29 -9.48 -8.64
N PRO A 124 21.46 -10.48 -7.76
CA PRO A 124 21.56 -10.26 -6.32
C PRO A 124 22.60 -9.20 -6.01
N GLY A 125 22.32 -8.35 -5.02
CA GLY A 125 23.28 -7.34 -4.56
C GLY A 125 24.60 -8.01 -4.14
N LYS A 126 25.72 -7.33 -4.42
CA LYS A 126 27.04 -7.81 -4.01
C LYS A 126 27.24 -7.54 -2.51
N PRO A 127 28.06 -8.34 -1.82
CA PRO A 127 28.43 -8.06 -0.43
C PRO A 127 28.92 -6.63 -0.26
N GLY A 128 28.44 -5.97 0.79
CA GLY A 128 28.84 -4.62 1.15
C GLY A 128 30.18 -4.59 1.91
N PRO A 129 30.78 -3.42 2.09
CA PRO A 129 31.98 -3.28 2.89
C PRO A 129 31.71 -3.67 4.36
N LYS A 130 32.73 -4.23 5.02
CA LYS A 130 32.67 -4.47 6.46
C LYS A 130 32.76 -3.16 7.22
N VAL A 131 31.96 -3.03 8.28
CA VAL A 131 31.86 -1.84 9.11
C VAL A 131 31.94 -2.25 10.57
N ALA A 132 32.93 -1.73 11.31
CA ALA A 132 33.02 -1.94 12.73
C ALA A 132 32.28 -0.83 13.49
N GLN A 133 31.78 -1.14 14.69
CA GLN A 133 31.09 -0.15 15.54
C GLN A 133 32.00 1.02 15.95
N ALA A 134 33.31 0.79 16.04
CA ALA A 134 34.31 1.82 16.37
C ALA A 134 34.53 2.83 15.23
N ASP A 135 34.18 2.46 13.99
CA ASP A 135 34.46 3.28 12.80
C ASP A 135 33.32 4.24 12.43
N VAL A 136 32.20 4.19 13.17
CA VAL A 136 31.04 5.02 12.89
C VAL A 136 30.87 6.14 13.91
N LYS A 137 30.33 7.26 13.43
CA LYS A 137 29.98 8.38 14.29
C LYS A 137 28.83 8.01 15.22
N THR A 138 28.96 8.33 16.50
CA THR A 138 27.91 8.21 17.50
C THR A 138 27.32 9.57 17.85
N TYR A 139 26.09 9.59 18.32
CA TYR A 139 25.37 10.81 18.68
C TYR A 139 24.85 10.71 20.11
N PRO A 140 24.88 11.81 20.89
CA PRO A 140 24.30 11.83 22.22
C PRO A 140 22.78 11.65 22.19
N ALA A 141 22.20 11.18 23.29
CA ALA A 141 20.76 10.95 23.40
C ALA A 141 19.90 12.22 23.25
N THR A 142 20.50 13.39 23.36
CA THR A 142 19.85 14.70 23.11
C THR A 142 19.53 14.93 21.63
N VAL A 143 20.24 14.25 20.71
CA VAL A 143 19.92 14.26 19.29
C VAL A 143 18.80 13.25 19.05
N GLY A 144 17.61 13.72 18.68
CA GLY A 144 16.43 12.87 18.49
C GLY A 144 16.61 11.77 17.43
N LEU A 145 15.83 10.69 17.52
CA LEU A 145 15.93 9.57 16.57
C LEU A 145 15.72 10.01 15.11
N TYR A 146 14.79 10.94 14.88
CA TYR A 146 14.41 11.45 13.57
C TYR A 146 15.07 12.79 13.22
N ASP A 147 16.22 13.09 13.83
CA ASP A 147 17.00 14.28 13.46
C ASP A 147 17.57 14.08 12.07
N THR A 148 17.24 14.99 11.14
CA THR A 148 17.64 14.90 9.73
C THR A 148 19.08 15.36 9.46
N THR A 149 19.78 15.88 10.48
CA THR A 149 21.19 16.25 10.40
C THR A 149 22.12 15.14 10.92
N ALA A 150 21.56 14.07 11.47
CA ALA A 150 22.28 12.94 12.06
C ALA A 150 22.10 11.67 11.22
N LEU A 151 23.17 11.14 10.65
CA LEU A 151 23.19 9.84 10.01
C LEU A 151 23.64 8.77 11.02
N ARG A 152 22.67 8.17 11.73
CA ARG A 152 22.94 7.07 12.66
C ARG A 152 23.17 5.76 11.92
N THR A 153 24.06 4.94 12.46
CA THR A 153 24.26 3.57 12.01
C THR A 153 23.54 2.60 12.95
N LEU A 154 22.69 1.76 12.38
CA LEU A 154 21.95 0.70 13.03
C LEU A 154 22.66 -0.63 12.74
N PHE A 155 23.25 -1.26 13.74
CA PHE A 155 23.88 -2.57 13.63
C PHE A 155 22.88 -3.63 14.05
N LEU A 156 22.51 -4.53 13.14
CA LEU A 156 21.64 -5.67 13.36
C LEU A 156 22.49 -6.94 13.37
N GLU A 157 22.57 -7.61 14.50
CA GLU A 157 23.33 -8.84 14.68
C GLU A 157 22.35 -10.01 14.88
N PHE A 158 22.18 -10.82 13.84
CA PHE A 158 21.32 -12.01 13.85
C PHE A 158 22.11 -13.23 14.32
N GLU A 159 21.45 -14.14 15.03
CA GLU A 159 22.03 -15.41 15.47
C GLU A 159 22.37 -16.33 14.29
N ASN A 160 21.50 -16.36 13.28
CA ASN A 160 21.63 -17.22 12.12
C ASN A 160 22.37 -16.54 10.98
N ALA A 161 23.29 -17.24 10.34
CA ALA A 161 23.96 -16.76 9.12
C ALA A 161 22.98 -16.65 7.94
N ASP A 162 21.90 -17.48 7.91
CA ASP A 162 20.86 -17.48 6.89
C ASP A 162 19.63 -16.60 7.24
N TRP A 163 19.86 -15.55 8.06
CA TRP A 163 18.85 -14.62 8.55
C TRP A 163 17.92 -14.06 7.45
N GLU A 164 18.47 -13.77 6.26
CA GLU A 164 17.66 -13.23 5.15
C GLU A 164 16.61 -14.24 4.69
N LYS A 165 17.03 -15.50 4.57
CA LYS A 165 16.14 -16.60 4.20
C LYS A 165 15.12 -16.91 5.31
N GLU A 166 15.50 -16.73 6.56
CA GLU A 166 14.59 -16.84 7.69
C GLU A 166 13.51 -15.77 7.64
N LEU A 167 13.88 -14.50 7.41
CA LEU A 167 12.94 -13.39 7.21
C LEU A 167 12.02 -13.60 5.99
N GLU A 168 12.53 -14.22 4.91
CA GLU A 168 11.70 -14.57 3.74
C GLU A 168 10.62 -15.61 4.07
N VAL A 169 10.96 -16.63 4.86
CA VAL A 169 10.01 -17.68 5.27
C VAL A 169 8.90 -17.10 6.14
N PHE A 170 9.22 -16.16 7.02
CA PHE A 170 8.26 -15.52 7.91
C PHE A 170 7.58 -14.29 7.32
N HIS A 171 7.90 -13.89 6.08
CA HIS A 171 7.18 -12.79 5.44
C HIS A 171 5.68 -13.10 5.29
N GLY A 172 4.83 -12.14 5.67
CA GLY A 172 3.36 -12.34 5.68
C GLY A 172 2.83 -13.16 6.86
N THR A 173 3.66 -13.41 7.88
CA THR A 173 3.26 -14.02 9.15
C THR A 173 3.36 -13.02 10.30
N ASP A 174 2.89 -13.41 11.48
CA ASP A 174 3.01 -12.64 12.72
C ASP A 174 4.31 -12.91 13.50
N VAL A 175 5.31 -13.56 12.88
CA VAL A 175 6.60 -13.87 13.50
C VAL A 175 7.63 -12.81 13.16
N ASP A 176 8.27 -12.25 14.18
CA ASP A 176 9.49 -11.46 14.07
C ASP A 176 10.73 -12.32 14.35
N VAL A 177 11.80 -12.08 13.62
CA VAL A 177 13.09 -12.76 13.85
C VAL A 177 13.93 -11.92 14.80
N PRO A 178 14.34 -12.45 15.97
CA PRO A 178 15.16 -11.71 16.93
C PRO A 178 16.54 -11.34 16.39
N CYS A 179 16.99 -10.14 16.72
CA CYS A 179 18.39 -9.72 16.57
C CYS A 179 18.85 -8.86 17.76
N THR A 180 20.14 -8.65 17.87
CA THR A 180 20.69 -7.58 18.73
C THR A 180 20.85 -6.32 17.88
N LEU A 181 20.15 -5.25 18.24
CA LEU A 181 20.33 -3.93 17.64
C LEU A 181 21.35 -3.13 18.45
N THR A 182 22.37 -2.56 17.80
CA THR A 182 23.29 -1.59 18.44
C THR A 182 23.19 -0.25 17.72
N VAL A 183 22.96 0.82 18.50
CA VAL A 183 22.87 2.21 18.02
C VAL A 183 23.61 3.12 18.99
N ASP A 184 24.46 4.00 18.47
CA ASP A 184 25.26 4.94 19.28
C ASP A 184 26.01 4.25 20.44
N GLY A 185 26.50 3.02 20.20
CA GLY A 185 27.23 2.20 21.20
C GLY A 185 26.33 1.49 22.23
N LYS A 186 25.03 1.76 22.25
CA LYS A 186 24.08 1.08 23.14
C LYS A 186 23.46 -0.14 22.47
N LYS A 187 23.47 -1.28 23.19
CA LYS A 187 22.84 -2.54 22.74
C LYS A 187 21.38 -2.64 23.19
N TYR A 188 20.54 -3.13 22.29
CA TYR A 188 19.13 -3.46 22.49
C TYR A 188 18.95 -4.93 22.12
N PRO A 189 18.88 -5.85 23.09
CA PRO A 189 18.74 -7.28 22.81
C PRO A 189 17.33 -7.62 22.36
N LEU A 190 17.19 -8.73 21.62
CA LEU A 190 15.92 -9.34 21.23
C LEU A 190 14.96 -8.34 20.55
N VAL A 191 15.49 -7.50 19.67
CA VAL A 191 14.70 -6.68 18.77
C VAL A 191 14.13 -7.58 17.67
N GLY A 192 12.83 -7.55 17.48
CA GLY A 192 12.15 -8.28 16.41
C GLY A 192 12.34 -7.61 15.07
N VAL A 193 12.65 -8.39 14.04
CA VAL A 193 12.83 -7.89 12.67
C VAL A 193 11.94 -8.68 11.72
N ARG A 194 11.28 -7.99 10.80
CA ARG A 194 10.57 -8.61 9.67
C ARG A 194 10.78 -7.82 8.39
N PHE A 195 10.71 -8.48 7.25
CA PHE A 195 10.55 -7.80 5.97
C PHE A 195 9.18 -7.17 5.88
N ARG A 196 9.12 -5.99 5.27
CA ARG A 196 7.87 -5.28 4.99
C ARG A 196 7.74 -4.93 3.51
N GLY A 197 6.54 -4.48 3.13
CA GLY A 197 6.18 -4.09 1.77
C GLY A 197 5.55 -5.22 0.97
N MET A 198 4.82 -4.87 -0.06
CA MET A 198 4.24 -5.82 -1.04
C MET A 198 5.05 -5.78 -2.34
N SER A 199 4.95 -4.68 -3.11
CA SER A 199 5.73 -4.47 -4.34
C SER A 199 7.22 -4.39 -4.05
N SER A 200 7.62 -3.56 -3.08
CA SER A 200 9.01 -3.38 -2.65
C SER A 200 9.67 -4.64 -2.04
N PHE A 201 8.89 -5.66 -1.67
CA PHE A 201 9.38 -6.99 -1.31
C PHE A 201 9.38 -7.94 -2.52
N GLY A 202 8.26 -8.04 -3.25
CA GLY A 202 8.07 -9.02 -4.32
C GLY A 202 8.88 -8.71 -5.59
N MET A 203 9.14 -7.43 -5.87
CA MET A 203 9.92 -6.99 -7.04
C MET A 203 11.43 -6.93 -6.78
N VAL A 204 11.86 -6.98 -5.52
CA VAL A 204 13.28 -6.93 -5.14
C VAL A 204 13.82 -8.34 -4.94
N PRO A 205 14.85 -8.77 -5.70
CA PRO A 205 15.41 -10.11 -5.57
C PRO A 205 16.05 -10.34 -4.19
N ALA A 206 16.16 -11.61 -3.80
CA ALA A 206 16.92 -12.01 -2.62
C ALA A 206 18.38 -11.54 -2.73
N GLY A 207 18.99 -11.18 -1.62
CA GLY A 207 20.34 -10.62 -1.59
C GLY A 207 20.40 -9.13 -1.96
N SER A 208 19.27 -8.53 -2.34
CA SER A 208 19.14 -7.10 -2.61
C SER A 208 18.42 -6.38 -1.46
N LYS A 209 18.46 -5.07 -1.48
CA LYS A 209 17.98 -4.20 -0.41
C LYS A 209 16.46 -4.24 -0.29
N ARG A 210 15.94 -4.83 0.78
CA ARG A 210 14.52 -4.89 1.12
C ARG A 210 14.19 -4.02 2.32
N SER A 211 12.94 -3.61 2.46
CA SER A 211 12.47 -2.81 3.59
C SER A 211 12.27 -3.66 4.85
N PHE A 212 12.58 -3.08 6.02
CA PHE A 212 12.42 -3.74 7.32
C PHE A 212 11.42 -3.02 8.22
N ASN A 213 10.78 -3.79 9.08
CA ASN A 213 10.16 -3.30 10.30
C ASN A 213 10.95 -3.87 11.48
N LEU A 214 11.31 -3.01 12.43
CA LEU A 214 11.98 -3.38 13.66
C LEU A 214 11.05 -3.13 14.83
N ASP A 215 10.80 -4.17 15.63
CA ASP A 215 10.04 -4.09 16.87
C ASP A 215 11.01 -4.11 18.06
N VAL A 216 11.30 -2.93 18.57
CA VAL A 216 12.30 -2.73 19.64
C VAL A 216 11.84 -3.33 20.97
N ASP A 217 10.55 -3.36 21.22
CA ASP A 217 9.95 -3.85 22.46
C ASP A 217 9.36 -5.28 22.37
N MET A 218 9.76 -6.05 21.35
CA MET A 218 9.26 -7.41 21.13
C MET A 218 9.36 -8.31 22.37
N ALA A 219 10.54 -8.36 23.01
CA ALA A 219 10.77 -9.21 24.19
C ALA A 219 10.72 -8.43 25.52
N ASP A 220 10.91 -7.13 25.52
CA ASP A 220 10.80 -6.25 26.69
C ASP A 220 9.91 -5.04 26.34
N GLU A 221 8.67 -5.08 26.79
CA GLU A 221 7.67 -4.02 26.54
C GLU A 221 8.13 -2.60 26.96
N LYS A 222 9.18 -2.49 27.76
CA LYS A 222 9.76 -1.20 28.19
C LYS A 222 10.92 -0.75 27.33
N GLN A 223 11.48 -1.64 26.51
CA GLN A 223 12.62 -1.30 25.66
C GLN A 223 12.25 -0.25 24.63
N ARG A 224 13.04 0.82 24.53
CA ARG A 224 12.84 1.93 23.58
C ARG A 224 14.17 2.41 23.03
N LEU A 225 14.19 2.65 21.71
CA LEU A 225 15.26 3.38 21.06
C LEU A 225 14.88 4.87 21.00
N LEU A 226 15.52 5.68 21.84
CA LEU A 226 15.28 7.14 21.92
C LEU A 226 13.78 7.49 22.03
N GLY A 227 13.01 6.69 22.79
CA GLY A 227 11.58 6.90 23.02
C GLY A 227 10.63 6.14 22.08
N TYR A 228 11.16 5.47 21.06
CA TYR A 228 10.35 4.76 20.05
C TYR A 228 10.47 3.25 20.20
N ARG A 229 9.35 2.54 19.99
CA ARG A 229 9.25 1.08 20.02
C ARG A 229 9.40 0.43 18.65
N THR A 230 9.11 1.14 17.59
CA THR A 230 9.07 0.56 16.23
C THR A 230 9.78 1.50 15.25
N LEU A 231 10.58 0.93 14.36
CA LEU A 231 11.21 1.61 13.24
C LEU A 231 10.75 0.98 11.92
N ASN A 232 10.50 1.82 10.92
CA ASN A 232 10.28 1.37 9.55
C ASN A 232 11.44 1.83 8.69
N LEU A 233 12.22 0.89 8.16
CA LEU A 233 13.37 1.15 7.31
C LEU A 233 12.99 0.86 5.86
N LEU A 234 12.81 1.91 5.06
CA LEU A 234 12.40 1.81 3.66
C LEU A 234 13.62 1.78 2.74
N ASN A 235 13.58 0.92 1.74
CA ASN A 235 14.70 0.59 0.86
C ASN A 235 14.92 1.56 -0.31
N ALA A 236 14.15 2.64 -0.41
CA ALA A 236 14.15 3.59 -1.54
C ALA A 236 13.87 2.90 -2.91
N HIS A 237 12.98 1.90 -2.92
CA HIS A 237 12.48 1.31 -4.16
C HIS A 237 11.78 2.39 -5.00
N GLU A 238 12.14 2.51 -6.28
CA GLU A 238 11.62 3.53 -7.21
C GLU A 238 11.91 5.00 -6.83
N ASP A 239 12.77 5.24 -5.80
CA ASP A 239 13.23 6.58 -5.43
C ASP A 239 14.75 6.73 -5.68
N PRO A 240 15.18 7.17 -6.86
CA PRO A 240 16.60 7.39 -7.16
C PRO A 240 17.22 8.51 -6.34
N THR A 241 16.40 9.37 -5.72
CA THR A 241 16.89 10.44 -4.85
C THR A 241 17.27 9.96 -3.46
N PHE A 242 16.68 8.85 -2.99
CA PHE A 242 16.70 8.37 -1.59
C PHE A 242 16.07 9.38 -0.60
N LEU A 243 15.58 10.51 -1.05
CA LEU A 243 15.17 11.64 -0.23
C LEU A 243 13.66 11.86 -0.20
N SER A 244 12.89 11.28 -1.14
CA SER A 244 11.47 11.60 -1.34
C SER A 244 10.66 11.47 -0.05
N THR A 245 10.79 10.37 0.67
CA THR A 245 10.08 10.15 1.94
C THR A 245 10.43 11.21 3.00
N VAL A 246 11.72 11.58 3.11
CA VAL A 246 12.19 12.55 4.10
C VAL A 246 11.69 13.96 3.75
N LEU A 247 11.79 14.34 2.48
CA LEU A 247 11.33 15.66 2.00
C LEU A 247 9.83 15.81 2.14
N TYR A 248 9.05 14.78 1.73
CA TYR A 248 7.59 14.78 1.90
C TYR A 248 7.21 14.93 3.38
N SER A 249 7.84 14.13 4.25
CA SER A 249 7.62 14.22 5.70
C SER A 249 7.88 15.63 6.23
N GLN A 250 8.99 16.25 5.84
CA GLN A 250 9.33 17.61 6.29
C GLN A 250 8.32 18.65 5.81
N ILE A 251 7.88 18.57 4.56
CA ILE A 251 6.87 19.47 4.01
C ILE A 251 5.52 19.24 4.70
N ALA A 252 5.03 18.00 4.72
CA ALA A 252 3.71 17.68 5.27
C ALA A 252 3.57 18.08 6.74
N ARG A 253 4.63 17.88 7.55
CA ARG A 253 4.63 18.20 8.98
C ARG A 253 4.60 19.69 9.32
N ARG A 254 4.76 20.57 8.34
CA ARG A 254 4.50 22.00 8.52
C ARG A 254 3.02 22.31 8.58
N HIS A 255 2.17 21.46 8.04
CA HIS A 255 0.75 21.70 7.81
C HIS A 255 -0.17 20.74 8.57
N ILE A 256 0.19 19.44 8.62
CA ILE A 256 -0.62 18.39 9.24
C ILE A 256 0.25 17.41 10.04
N PRO A 257 -0.33 16.65 10.97
CA PRO A 257 0.33 15.49 11.53
C PRO A 257 0.76 14.52 10.42
N ALA A 258 2.06 14.25 10.33
CA ALA A 258 2.63 13.28 9.39
C ALA A 258 3.80 12.54 10.06
N PRO A 259 4.11 11.30 9.66
CA PRO A 259 5.22 10.55 10.21
C PRO A 259 6.54 11.32 10.07
N LYS A 260 7.34 11.35 11.13
CA LYS A 260 8.73 11.82 11.06
C LYS A 260 9.54 10.89 10.18
N ALA A 261 10.50 11.43 9.45
CA ALA A 261 11.43 10.62 8.66
C ALA A 261 12.83 11.22 8.65
N ASN A 262 13.85 10.36 8.64
CA ASN A 262 15.24 10.71 8.42
C ASN A 262 15.97 9.57 7.70
N LEU A 263 17.25 9.76 7.41
CA LEU A 263 18.08 8.73 6.80
C LEU A 263 18.93 8.04 7.88
N VAL A 264 19.11 6.73 7.73
CA VAL A 264 19.97 5.91 8.58
C VAL A 264 20.80 4.96 7.74
N LYS A 265 22.00 4.61 8.24
CA LYS A 265 22.80 3.53 7.68
C LYS A 265 22.46 2.22 8.39
N VAL A 266 22.33 1.13 7.65
CA VAL A 266 22.09 -0.20 8.20
C VAL A 266 23.31 -1.08 7.97
N VAL A 267 23.74 -1.78 9.01
CA VAL A 267 24.82 -2.76 9.00
C VAL A 267 24.27 -4.07 9.55
N ILE A 268 24.35 -5.16 8.78
CA ILE A 268 23.84 -6.48 9.17
C ILE A 268 25.00 -7.45 9.27
N ASN A 269 25.19 -8.05 10.44
CA ASN A 269 26.29 -8.99 10.74
C ASN A 269 27.66 -8.43 10.29
N GLY A 270 27.88 -7.16 10.58
CA GLY A 270 29.12 -6.43 10.26
C GLY A 270 29.26 -6.01 8.79
N GLU A 271 28.27 -6.20 7.94
CA GLU A 271 28.27 -5.82 6.52
C GLU A 271 27.32 -4.64 6.27
N SER A 272 27.78 -3.64 5.53
CA SER A 272 26.94 -2.48 5.16
C SER A 272 25.83 -2.89 4.21
N TRP A 273 24.61 -2.53 4.56
CA TRP A 273 23.40 -2.61 3.72
C TRP A 273 22.97 -1.24 3.17
N GLY A 274 23.80 -0.22 3.39
CA GLY A 274 23.64 1.14 2.86
C GLY A 274 22.56 1.95 3.57
N ILE A 275 21.99 2.92 2.85
CA ILE A 275 21.08 3.94 3.38
C ILE A 275 19.62 3.48 3.28
N TYR A 276 18.88 3.73 4.35
CA TYR A 276 17.43 3.53 4.44
C TYR A 276 16.74 4.81 4.92
N ALA A 277 15.54 5.07 4.43
CA ALA A 277 14.67 6.05 5.06
C ALA A 277 14.01 5.43 6.29
N ASN A 278 14.29 5.97 7.47
CA ASN A 278 13.68 5.56 8.73
C ASN A 278 12.43 6.40 8.97
N VAL A 279 11.26 5.76 8.98
CA VAL A 279 9.95 6.41 9.05
C VAL A 279 9.24 6.04 10.34
N GLN A 280 8.71 7.04 11.03
CA GLN A 280 7.93 6.86 12.25
C GLN A 280 6.71 5.99 12.00
N GLN A 281 6.54 4.98 12.84
CA GLN A 281 5.35 4.13 12.81
C GLN A 281 4.10 4.92 13.24
N PHE A 282 3.00 4.73 12.51
CA PHE A 282 1.69 5.22 12.91
C PHE A 282 1.14 4.37 14.06
N ASN A 283 1.57 4.68 15.26
CA ASN A 283 1.32 3.93 16.49
C ASN A 283 0.91 4.84 17.66
N LYS A 284 1.00 4.35 18.90
CA LYS A 284 0.63 5.11 20.10
C LYS A 284 1.52 6.33 20.32
N GLU A 285 2.82 6.23 20.03
CA GLU A 285 3.76 7.34 20.13
C GLU A 285 3.36 8.46 19.16
N PHE A 286 3.09 8.13 17.90
CA PHE A 286 2.61 9.09 16.92
C PHE A 286 1.33 9.80 17.38
N MET A 287 0.35 9.03 17.89
CA MET A 287 -0.91 9.59 18.40
C MET A 287 -0.67 10.53 19.58
N THR A 288 0.16 10.12 20.54
CA THR A 288 0.49 10.94 21.72
C THR A 288 1.21 12.23 21.33
N GLU A 289 2.15 12.16 20.40
CA GLU A 289 2.91 13.32 19.95
C GLU A 289 2.01 14.35 19.26
N ASN A 290 1.12 13.91 18.39
CA ASN A 290 0.32 14.79 17.53
C ASN A 290 -1.06 15.15 18.12
N PHE A 291 -1.73 14.21 18.82
CA PHE A 291 -3.07 14.39 19.35
C PHE A 291 -3.12 14.44 20.89
N LYS A 292 -1.95 14.39 21.55
CA LYS A 292 -1.81 14.41 23.02
C LYS A 292 -2.46 13.23 23.75
N SER A 293 -2.94 12.24 23.01
CA SER A 293 -3.59 11.04 23.53
C SER A 293 -3.31 9.85 22.62
N ALA A 294 -3.09 8.69 23.21
CA ALA A 294 -2.99 7.43 22.48
C ALA A 294 -4.36 6.72 22.33
N LYS A 295 -5.41 7.30 22.92
CA LYS A 295 -6.76 6.75 22.83
C LYS A 295 -7.37 7.03 21.45
N GLY A 296 -8.40 6.26 21.11
CA GLY A 296 -9.08 6.34 19.82
C GLY A 296 -8.77 5.14 18.93
N ALA A 297 -9.16 5.23 17.68
CA ALA A 297 -8.97 4.16 16.71
C ALA A 297 -8.09 4.61 15.56
N ARG A 298 -7.41 3.65 14.92
CA ARG A 298 -6.52 3.90 13.81
C ARG A 298 -6.70 2.84 12.74
N TRP A 299 -6.80 3.29 11.49
CA TRP A 299 -6.87 2.41 10.33
C TRP A 299 -5.75 2.74 9.36
N LYS A 300 -5.19 1.71 8.76
CA LYS A 300 -4.34 1.82 7.58
C LYS A 300 -5.18 1.51 6.35
N VAL A 301 -5.03 2.32 5.32
CA VAL A 301 -5.54 2.03 3.98
C VAL A 301 -4.34 1.63 3.14
N SER A 302 -4.18 0.32 2.97
CA SER A 302 -3.02 -0.25 2.28
C SER A 302 -3.08 0.01 0.78
N GLY A 303 -1.91 0.02 0.14
CA GLY A 303 -1.78 0.12 -1.30
C GLY A 303 -2.64 -0.92 -2.01
N SER A 304 -3.43 -0.46 -2.97
CA SER A 304 -4.29 -1.31 -3.77
C SER A 304 -4.37 -0.79 -5.20
N PRO A 305 -3.90 -1.54 -6.19
CA PRO A 305 -4.08 -1.17 -7.60
C PRO A 305 -5.54 -0.97 -8.00
N GLY A 306 -6.48 -1.55 -7.25
CA GLY A 306 -7.92 -1.49 -7.49
C GLY A 306 -8.66 -0.33 -6.83
N GLY A 307 -7.98 0.56 -6.10
CA GLY A 307 -8.58 1.79 -5.55
C GLY A 307 -9.76 1.57 -4.60
N ARG A 308 -9.66 0.65 -3.63
CA ARG A 308 -10.81 0.27 -2.78
C ARG A 308 -10.97 1.07 -1.49
N GLY A 309 -10.07 1.99 -1.20
CA GLY A 309 -10.02 2.74 0.07
C GLY A 309 -10.62 4.15 0.01
N GLY A 310 -11.53 4.43 -0.91
CA GLY A 310 -11.97 5.80 -1.17
C GLY A 310 -12.91 6.43 -0.15
N LEU A 311 -13.43 5.71 0.83
CA LEU A 311 -14.46 6.12 1.79
C LEU A 311 -15.85 6.25 1.17
N GLU A 312 -16.15 5.49 0.12
CA GLU A 312 -17.52 5.36 -0.39
C GLU A 312 -18.41 4.66 0.64
N TYR A 313 -19.64 5.13 0.77
CA TYR A 313 -20.64 4.46 1.58
C TYR A 313 -21.25 3.28 0.81
N THR A 314 -21.16 2.09 1.37
CA THR A 314 -21.62 0.83 0.78
C THR A 314 -22.71 0.14 1.63
N GLY A 315 -23.43 0.92 2.45
CA GLY A 315 -24.38 0.39 3.41
C GLY A 315 -23.79 0.22 4.81
N ASP A 316 -24.58 -0.31 5.75
CA ASP A 316 -24.23 -0.39 7.18
C ASP A 316 -23.54 -1.69 7.59
N ASN A 317 -23.26 -2.60 6.65
CA ASN A 317 -22.59 -3.84 6.95
C ASN A 317 -21.11 -3.61 7.26
N LEU A 318 -20.71 -3.79 8.52
CA LEU A 318 -19.34 -3.54 8.99
C LEU A 318 -18.29 -4.42 8.27
N GLU A 319 -18.67 -5.63 7.85
CA GLU A 319 -17.73 -6.55 7.18
C GLU A 319 -17.26 -6.03 5.82
N ASP A 320 -18.03 -5.17 5.16
CA ASP A 320 -17.63 -4.54 3.90
C ASP A 320 -16.50 -3.52 4.12
N TYR A 321 -16.50 -2.85 5.25
CA TYR A 321 -15.45 -1.90 5.64
C TYR A 321 -14.21 -2.61 6.20
N LYS A 322 -14.36 -3.68 6.98
CA LYS A 322 -13.25 -4.49 7.49
C LYS A 322 -12.40 -5.13 6.37
N ARG A 323 -13.00 -5.39 5.21
CA ARG A 323 -12.27 -5.87 4.02
C ARG A 323 -11.48 -4.76 3.31
N ARG A 324 -11.83 -3.50 3.53
CA ARG A 324 -11.24 -2.33 2.85
C ARG A 324 -10.24 -1.58 3.73
N PHE A 325 -10.44 -1.59 5.02
CA PHE A 325 -9.67 -0.82 6.00
C PHE A 325 -9.09 -1.75 7.07
N GLU A 326 -7.78 -1.66 7.28
CA GLU A 326 -7.09 -2.45 8.29
C GLU A 326 -7.01 -1.68 9.61
N ILE A 327 -7.78 -2.09 10.62
CA ILE A 327 -7.71 -1.45 11.94
C ILE A 327 -6.41 -1.84 12.66
N LYS A 328 -5.68 -0.85 13.15
CA LYS A 328 -4.41 -1.02 13.87
C LYS A 328 -4.54 -0.82 15.38
N SER A 329 -5.59 -0.18 15.84
CA SER A 329 -5.93 -0.08 17.27
C SER A 329 -7.37 0.39 17.46
N GLY A 330 -7.90 0.14 18.66
CA GLY A 330 -9.26 0.53 18.99
C GLY A 330 -10.30 -0.32 18.25
N ASP A 331 -10.01 -1.60 18.00
CA ASP A 331 -10.92 -2.53 17.32
C ASP A 331 -12.15 -2.81 18.20
N LYS A 332 -13.12 -1.94 18.09
CA LYS A 332 -14.41 -2.01 18.76
C LYS A 332 -15.52 -1.72 17.77
N LYS A 333 -16.71 -2.23 18.04
CA LYS A 333 -17.89 -2.02 17.20
C LYS A 333 -18.15 -0.52 16.97
N GLU A 334 -18.06 0.28 18.03
CA GLU A 334 -18.27 1.73 17.97
C GLU A 334 -17.29 2.45 17.04
N SER A 335 -16.04 1.98 16.98
CA SER A 335 -15.03 2.53 16.06
C SER A 335 -15.39 2.28 14.60
N TRP A 336 -15.86 1.08 14.29
CA TRP A 336 -16.33 0.73 12.94
C TRP A 336 -17.61 1.46 12.58
N GLU A 337 -18.57 1.58 13.50
CA GLU A 337 -19.78 2.36 13.31
C GLU A 337 -19.48 3.83 13.06
N ALA A 338 -18.49 4.39 13.77
CA ALA A 338 -18.02 5.76 13.51
C ALA A 338 -17.46 5.93 12.10
N LEU A 339 -16.62 4.97 11.63
CA LEU A 339 -16.08 4.99 10.26
C LEU A 339 -17.20 4.88 9.20
N VAL A 340 -18.16 3.99 9.40
CA VAL A 340 -19.33 3.86 8.53
C VAL A 340 -20.14 5.16 8.50
N ASN A 341 -20.33 5.78 9.67
CA ASN A 341 -21.01 7.07 9.76
C ASN A 341 -20.26 8.19 9.02
N LEU A 342 -18.92 8.23 9.10
CA LEU A 342 -18.12 9.16 8.29
C LEU A 342 -18.38 8.93 6.80
N CYS A 343 -18.35 7.69 6.33
CA CYS A 343 -18.64 7.35 4.94
C CYS A 343 -20.06 7.76 4.55
N ARG A 344 -21.06 7.50 5.41
CA ARG A 344 -22.45 7.88 5.14
C ARG A 344 -22.61 9.40 5.04
N VAL A 345 -22.12 10.15 6.03
CA VAL A 345 -22.18 11.62 6.03
C VAL A 345 -21.51 12.18 4.78
N LEU A 346 -20.34 11.68 4.44
CA LEU A 346 -19.58 12.14 3.27
C LEU A 346 -20.32 11.90 1.95
N ASN A 347 -21.04 10.78 1.81
CA ASN A 347 -21.64 10.39 0.51
C ASN A 347 -23.10 10.76 0.37
N GLU A 348 -23.89 10.81 1.46
CA GLU A 348 -25.34 10.99 1.41
C GLU A 348 -25.80 12.39 1.82
N THR A 349 -24.96 13.16 2.53
CA THR A 349 -25.35 14.53 2.92
C THR A 349 -25.39 15.45 1.70
N PRO A 350 -26.47 16.21 1.50
CA PRO A 350 -26.57 17.24 0.46
C PRO A 350 -25.43 18.27 0.57
N THR A 351 -24.95 18.75 -0.57
CA THR A 351 -23.76 19.63 -0.67
C THR A 351 -23.86 20.89 0.18
N ASP A 352 -25.05 21.48 0.28
CA ASP A 352 -25.34 22.69 1.07
C ASP A 352 -25.21 22.49 2.59
N ARG A 353 -25.35 21.24 3.08
CA ARG A 353 -25.23 20.89 4.50
C ARG A 353 -23.94 20.14 4.81
N LEU A 354 -23.23 19.64 3.79
CA LEU A 354 -22.11 18.71 3.95
C LEU A 354 -21.00 19.29 4.82
N LYS A 355 -20.62 20.56 4.63
CA LYS A 355 -19.59 21.21 5.44
C LYS A 355 -19.92 21.15 6.93
N GLY A 356 -21.13 21.59 7.32
CA GLY A 356 -21.52 21.64 8.72
C GLY A 356 -21.63 20.26 9.38
N GLU A 357 -22.02 19.22 8.62
CA GLU A 357 -22.06 17.85 9.15
C GLU A 357 -20.66 17.24 9.27
N LEU A 358 -19.78 17.49 8.30
CA LEU A 358 -18.38 17.02 8.37
C LEU A 358 -17.60 17.72 9.49
N GLU A 359 -17.80 19.01 9.71
CA GLU A 359 -17.13 19.76 10.79
C GLU A 359 -17.37 19.16 12.18
N LYS A 360 -18.45 18.43 12.39
CA LYS A 360 -18.73 17.74 13.65
C LYS A 360 -17.82 16.54 13.90
N ILE A 361 -17.44 15.82 12.85
CA ILE A 361 -16.79 14.50 12.92
C ILE A 361 -15.41 14.41 12.25
N LEU A 362 -15.01 15.40 11.46
CA LEU A 362 -13.79 15.39 10.66
C LEU A 362 -13.00 16.69 10.84
N ASP A 363 -11.70 16.60 10.92
CA ASP A 363 -10.79 17.74 10.78
C ASP A 363 -10.71 18.16 9.31
N ILE A 364 -11.55 19.12 8.93
CA ILE A 364 -11.65 19.59 7.54
C ILE A 364 -10.37 20.31 7.12
N ASP A 365 -9.79 21.13 7.98
CA ASP A 365 -8.57 21.87 7.63
C ASP A 365 -7.41 20.92 7.33
N GLY A 366 -7.20 19.93 8.20
CA GLY A 366 -6.23 18.88 7.99
C GLY A 366 -6.51 18.03 6.73
N LEU A 367 -7.78 17.71 6.46
CA LEU A 367 -8.16 17.01 5.23
C LEU A 367 -7.81 17.82 3.98
N LEU A 368 -8.11 19.11 3.94
CA LEU A 368 -7.82 19.95 2.77
C LEU A 368 -6.30 20.07 2.53
N TRP A 369 -5.51 20.13 3.59
CA TRP A 369 -4.04 20.05 3.50
C TRP A 369 -3.57 18.69 2.99
N PHE A 370 -4.13 17.59 3.52
CA PHE A 370 -3.82 16.25 3.02
C PHE A 370 -4.03 16.15 1.50
N LEU A 371 -5.19 16.61 1.01
CA LEU A 371 -5.51 16.58 -0.42
C LEU A 371 -4.59 17.49 -1.25
N ALA A 372 -4.19 18.64 -0.70
CA ALA A 372 -3.27 19.57 -1.36
C ALA A 372 -1.86 19.00 -1.46
N LEU A 373 -1.36 18.38 -0.39
CA LEU A 373 -0.05 17.71 -0.34
C LEU A 373 -0.01 16.49 -1.28
N ASP A 374 -1.03 15.64 -1.22
CA ASP A 374 -1.13 14.40 -1.98
C ASP A 374 -1.00 14.65 -3.50
N ILE A 375 -1.73 15.63 -4.02
CA ILE A 375 -1.69 15.97 -5.45
C ILE A 375 -0.61 17.00 -5.77
N GLY A 376 -0.30 17.92 -4.87
CA GLY A 376 0.71 18.95 -5.08
C GLY A 376 2.11 18.40 -5.20
N LEU A 377 2.44 17.41 -4.38
CA LEU A 377 3.71 16.69 -4.39
C LEU A 377 3.70 15.47 -5.32
N ILE A 378 2.58 15.19 -5.98
CA ILE A 378 2.36 14.06 -6.90
C ILE A 378 2.76 12.74 -6.23
N ASN A 379 2.04 12.35 -5.16
CA ASN A 379 2.21 11.02 -4.59
C ASN A 379 1.60 9.98 -5.54
N GLY A 380 2.44 9.17 -6.18
CA GLY A 380 2.07 8.21 -7.23
C GLY A 380 1.16 7.08 -6.76
N ASP A 381 1.15 6.77 -5.46
CA ASP A 381 0.30 5.76 -4.82
C ASP A 381 -0.85 6.35 -4.01
N GLY A 382 -0.89 7.67 -3.87
CA GLY A 382 -1.77 8.38 -2.97
C GLY A 382 -3.26 8.32 -3.28
N TYR A 383 -4.05 9.00 -2.46
CA TYR A 383 -5.50 9.05 -2.55
C TYR A 383 -6.01 9.60 -3.90
N TRP A 384 -5.35 10.62 -4.44
CA TRP A 384 -5.79 11.27 -5.69
C TRP A 384 -5.81 10.32 -6.90
N ILE A 385 -4.95 9.31 -6.91
CA ILE A 385 -4.81 8.37 -8.03
C ILE A 385 -5.39 6.99 -7.71
N ARG A 386 -4.99 6.37 -6.58
CA ARG A 386 -5.32 4.98 -6.24
C ARG A 386 -6.32 4.84 -5.08
N SER A 387 -6.72 5.93 -4.42
CA SER A 387 -7.54 5.89 -3.18
C SER A 387 -6.92 4.97 -2.13
N SER A 388 -5.59 4.98 -2.00
CA SER A 388 -4.81 4.12 -1.11
C SER A 388 -3.65 4.87 -0.47
N ASP A 389 -2.83 4.17 0.30
CA ASP A 389 -1.62 4.64 0.95
C ASP A 389 -1.81 5.90 1.80
N TYR A 390 -2.85 5.87 2.61
CA TYR A 390 -3.10 6.85 3.65
C TYR A 390 -3.55 6.18 4.95
N SER A 391 -3.56 6.95 6.02
CA SER A 391 -3.99 6.49 7.34
C SER A 391 -5.17 7.32 7.85
N ILE A 392 -6.02 6.70 8.64
CA ILE A 392 -7.18 7.33 9.28
C ILE A 392 -6.98 7.23 10.79
N ALA A 393 -7.07 8.37 11.49
CA ALA A 393 -7.11 8.41 12.94
C ALA A 393 -8.47 8.93 13.41
N LEU A 394 -9.07 8.26 14.37
CA LEU A 394 -10.17 8.79 15.18
C LEU A 394 -9.58 9.17 16.54
N ASP A 395 -9.57 10.44 16.86
CA ASP A 395 -9.05 10.92 18.13
C ASP A 395 -9.99 10.67 19.32
N GLU A 396 -9.53 10.92 20.52
CA GLU A 396 -10.29 10.75 21.75
C GLU A 396 -11.54 11.65 21.83
N LYS A 397 -11.58 12.71 21.00
CA LYS A 397 -12.72 13.65 20.93
C LYS A 397 -13.76 13.25 19.88
N GLY A 398 -13.52 12.13 19.18
CA GLY A 398 -14.41 11.64 18.13
C GLY A 398 -14.22 12.33 16.78
N LYS A 399 -13.08 13.03 16.55
CA LYS A 399 -12.75 13.60 15.24
C LYS A 399 -11.85 12.69 14.43
N PHE A 400 -12.19 12.52 13.17
CA PHE A 400 -11.36 11.87 12.18
C PHE A 400 -10.28 12.79 11.64
N HIS A 401 -9.11 12.22 11.38
CA HIS A 401 -7.98 12.86 10.72
C HIS A 401 -7.48 11.96 9.59
N ILE A 402 -7.28 12.52 8.42
CA ILE A 402 -6.73 11.83 7.25
C ILE A 402 -5.25 12.21 7.14
N LEU A 403 -4.37 11.19 7.11
CA LEU A 403 -2.94 11.37 7.29
C LEU A 403 -2.16 10.68 6.17
N PRO A 404 -1.03 11.24 5.69
CA PRO A 404 -0.22 10.62 4.67
C PRO A 404 0.43 9.33 5.18
N HIS A 405 0.55 8.34 4.30
CA HIS A 405 1.25 7.10 4.52
C HIS A 405 1.92 6.69 3.21
N ASP A 406 3.09 6.06 3.28
CA ASP A 406 3.90 5.62 2.13
C ASP A 406 4.15 6.73 1.09
N MET A 407 5.18 7.54 1.35
CA MET A 407 5.44 8.79 0.64
C MET A 407 6.65 8.67 -0.31
N ASN A 408 7.10 7.46 -0.62
CA ASN A 408 8.29 7.22 -1.44
C ASN A 408 8.06 7.53 -2.93
N GLU A 409 6.83 7.39 -3.43
CA GLU A 409 6.47 7.66 -4.82
C GLU A 409 6.06 9.12 -5.09
N ALA A 410 6.64 10.07 -4.36
CA ALA A 410 6.42 11.50 -4.55
C ALA A 410 7.56 12.16 -5.34
N PHE A 411 7.32 13.38 -5.83
CA PHE A 411 8.28 14.26 -6.53
C PHE A 411 8.71 13.80 -7.92
N HIS A 412 7.95 12.96 -8.57
CA HIS A 412 8.15 12.57 -9.97
C HIS A 412 6.81 12.44 -10.70
N ALA A 413 6.89 12.31 -12.02
CA ALA A 413 5.69 12.02 -12.81
C ALA A 413 5.13 10.64 -12.41
N PRO A 414 3.81 10.48 -12.26
CA PRO A 414 3.25 9.20 -11.86
C PRO A 414 3.49 8.16 -12.95
N HIS A 415 4.00 7.01 -12.55
CA HIS A 415 4.12 5.87 -13.45
C HIS A 415 2.75 5.20 -13.59
N GLY A 416 2.35 4.86 -14.81
CA GLY A 416 1.11 4.11 -15.06
C GLY A 416 1.20 2.72 -14.42
N PRO A 417 0.07 2.12 -13.99
CA PRO A 417 0.08 0.75 -13.46
C PRO A 417 0.65 -0.22 -14.50
N GLY A 418 1.80 -0.80 -14.22
CA GLY A 418 2.49 -1.77 -15.06
C GLY A 418 3.62 -1.22 -15.95
N MET A 419 3.95 0.05 -15.90
CA MET A 419 5.17 0.58 -16.53
C MET A 419 6.27 0.67 -15.47
N GLY A 420 7.17 -0.29 -15.48
CA GLY A 420 8.45 -0.16 -14.78
C GLY A 420 9.15 1.10 -15.25
N GLY A 421 9.74 1.83 -14.30
CA GLY A 421 10.42 3.10 -14.54
C GLY A 421 11.53 3.01 -15.60
N PRO A 422 12.07 4.16 -16.05
CA PRO A 422 13.03 4.23 -17.18
C PRO A 422 14.41 3.63 -16.92
N GLY A 423 14.59 2.79 -15.90
CA GLY A 423 15.84 2.06 -15.61
C GLY A 423 16.20 0.92 -16.58
N GLY A 424 15.50 0.73 -17.68
CA GLY A 424 15.68 -0.35 -18.65
C GLY A 424 16.20 0.04 -20.05
N ARG A 425 16.87 1.18 -20.21
CA ARG A 425 17.54 1.55 -21.47
C ARG A 425 19.04 1.76 -21.34
N GLY A 426 19.76 0.69 -21.11
CA GLY A 426 21.22 0.61 -21.28
C GLY A 426 21.58 -0.27 -22.46
N GLY A 427 21.31 0.17 -23.67
CA GLY A 427 21.78 -0.44 -24.90
C GLY A 427 22.07 0.63 -25.93
N ARG A 428 23.29 1.21 -25.87
CA ARG A 428 23.81 2.09 -26.94
C ARG A 428 23.82 1.30 -28.25
N GLY A 429 22.87 1.58 -29.16
CA GLY A 429 23.00 1.29 -30.58
C GLY A 429 23.82 2.35 -31.25
N GLY A 430 24.99 1.99 -31.80
CA GLY A 430 25.80 2.84 -32.67
C GLY A 430 25.06 3.21 -33.96
N PRO A 431 25.49 4.28 -34.69
CA PRO A 431 24.81 4.79 -35.87
C PRO A 431 25.15 3.96 -37.12
N GLY A 432 24.13 3.48 -37.79
CA GLY A 432 24.28 3.05 -39.18
C GLY A 432 23.71 1.69 -39.51
N GLY A 433 22.59 1.64 -40.23
CA GLY A 433 22.03 0.44 -40.84
C GLY A 433 20.69 0.68 -41.50
N ARG A 434 20.72 0.89 -42.82
CA ARG A 434 19.58 1.10 -43.73
C ARG A 434 18.60 -0.06 -43.68
N GLY A 435 17.31 0.27 -43.83
CA GLY A 435 16.18 -0.62 -43.89
C GLY A 435 16.23 -1.66 -45.00
N GLY A 436 15.62 -2.81 -44.72
CA GLY A 436 15.24 -3.84 -45.69
C GLY A 436 13.94 -4.49 -45.20
N PRO A 437 12.96 -4.77 -46.11
CA PRO A 437 11.71 -5.39 -45.76
C PRO A 437 11.87 -6.93 -45.75
N GLY A 438 11.55 -7.53 -44.63
CA GLY A 438 11.57 -9.01 -44.55
C GLY A 438 11.08 -9.47 -43.19
N GLY A 439 9.80 -9.80 -43.12
CA GLY A 439 9.21 -10.46 -41.97
C GLY A 439 9.70 -11.91 -41.87
N GLY A 440 10.24 -12.27 -40.69
CA GLY A 440 10.53 -13.62 -40.29
C GLY A 440 10.04 -13.87 -38.87
N PRO A 441 9.56 -15.07 -38.50
CA PRO A 441 8.89 -15.32 -37.24
C PRO A 441 9.90 -15.57 -36.09
N GLY A 442 9.67 -14.88 -34.99
CA GLY A 442 9.89 -15.39 -33.64
C GLY A 442 11.29 -15.63 -33.15
N GLY A 443 11.88 -14.60 -32.47
CA GLY A 443 12.93 -14.85 -31.48
C GLY A 443 12.34 -15.05 -30.08
N PRO A 444 12.99 -15.80 -29.15
CA PRO A 444 12.44 -16.11 -27.83
C PRO A 444 12.54 -14.91 -26.90
N GLY A 445 11.41 -14.28 -26.58
CA GLY A 445 11.35 -13.17 -25.61
C GLY A 445 10.13 -12.26 -25.68
N GLY A 446 9.15 -12.55 -26.53
CA GLY A 446 7.89 -11.78 -26.61
C GLY A 446 6.92 -12.20 -25.51
N PHE A 447 6.26 -11.22 -24.89
CA PHE A 447 5.10 -11.48 -24.04
C PHE A 447 4.07 -12.31 -24.80
N PRO A 448 3.44 -13.34 -24.12
CA PRO A 448 2.40 -14.13 -24.77
C PRO A 448 1.25 -13.20 -25.18
N THR A 449 0.86 -13.28 -26.44
CA THR A 449 -0.32 -12.57 -26.94
C THR A 449 -1.54 -12.98 -26.10
N PRO A 450 -2.36 -12.04 -25.63
CA PRO A 450 -3.56 -12.38 -24.87
C PRO A 450 -4.49 -13.28 -25.71
N PRO A 451 -5.28 -14.18 -25.07
CA PRO A 451 -6.22 -15.04 -25.77
C PRO A 451 -7.26 -14.22 -26.52
N LYS A 452 -7.62 -14.64 -27.71
CA LYS A 452 -8.74 -14.01 -28.46
C LYS A 452 -10.06 -14.36 -27.78
N PRO A 453 -11.03 -13.44 -27.75
CA PRO A 453 -12.38 -13.76 -27.31
C PRO A 453 -12.95 -14.96 -28.09
N GLY A 454 -13.38 -15.99 -27.35
CA GLY A 454 -13.88 -17.24 -27.95
C GLY A 454 -12.85 -18.39 -27.94
N ASP A 455 -11.59 -18.15 -27.65
CA ASP A 455 -10.58 -19.21 -27.52
C ASP A 455 -10.86 -20.12 -26.32
N ILE A 456 -11.00 -21.42 -26.57
CA ILE A 456 -11.21 -22.44 -25.51
C ILE A 456 -9.92 -22.70 -24.72
N MET A 457 -8.76 -22.47 -25.33
CA MET A 457 -7.47 -22.55 -24.67
C MET A 457 -6.48 -21.57 -25.31
N PRO A 458 -5.90 -20.62 -24.54
CA PRO A 458 -4.87 -19.72 -25.04
C PRO A 458 -3.70 -20.46 -25.66
N PHE A 459 -3.15 -19.95 -26.77
CA PHE A 459 -2.09 -20.63 -27.53
C PHE A 459 -0.84 -20.89 -26.67
N PHE A 460 -0.48 -19.99 -25.76
CA PHE A 460 0.67 -20.17 -24.87
C PHE A 460 0.50 -21.34 -23.88
N LEU A 461 -0.75 -21.69 -23.51
CA LEU A 461 -1.04 -22.88 -22.71
C LEU A 461 -0.90 -24.16 -23.55
N ARG A 462 -1.23 -24.10 -24.85
CA ARG A 462 -1.02 -25.23 -25.76
C ARG A 462 0.45 -25.55 -25.93
N ASP A 463 1.30 -24.51 -25.97
CA ASP A 463 2.76 -24.68 -26.06
C ASP A 463 3.38 -25.13 -24.73
N MET A 464 2.89 -24.59 -23.59
CA MET A 464 3.34 -25.00 -22.26
C MET A 464 3.01 -26.46 -21.91
N LEU A 465 1.91 -26.99 -22.45
CA LEU A 465 1.47 -28.35 -22.15
C LEU A 465 2.13 -29.41 -23.08
N GLU A 466 3.03 -28.98 -23.97
CA GLU A 466 3.72 -29.88 -24.93
C GLU A 466 2.77 -30.89 -25.59
N LEU A 467 1.61 -30.40 -26.06
CA LEU A 467 0.55 -31.23 -26.64
C LEU A 467 1.11 -32.02 -27.84
N THR A 468 0.75 -33.29 -27.94
CA THR A 468 1.03 -34.09 -29.13
C THR A 468 0.24 -33.57 -30.33
N ASP A 469 0.68 -33.92 -31.55
CA ASP A 469 0.00 -33.51 -32.79
C ASP A 469 -1.47 -33.97 -32.83
N ASP A 470 -1.77 -35.14 -32.30
CA ASP A 470 -3.15 -35.67 -32.19
C ASP A 470 -3.98 -34.84 -31.20
N GLN A 471 -3.41 -34.41 -30.07
CA GLN A 471 -4.04 -33.54 -29.10
C GLN A 471 -4.29 -32.14 -29.67
N ARG A 472 -3.33 -31.60 -30.41
CA ARG A 472 -3.48 -30.31 -31.13
C ARG A 472 -4.62 -30.37 -32.15
N ALA A 473 -4.65 -31.42 -32.97
CA ALA A 473 -5.71 -31.61 -33.95
C ALA A 473 -7.13 -31.71 -33.32
N ARG A 474 -7.25 -32.41 -32.19
CA ARG A 474 -8.51 -32.47 -31.41
C ARG A 474 -8.90 -31.14 -30.80
N MET A 475 -7.94 -30.38 -30.29
CA MET A 475 -8.19 -29.04 -29.77
C MET A 475 -8.66 -28.08 -30.84
N ASP A 476 -8.08 -28.13 -32.05
CA ASP A 476 -8.48 -27.30 -33.17
C ASP A 476 -9.88 -27.68 -33.69
N ALA A 477 -10.21 -28.98 -33.66
CA ALA A 477 -11.57 -29.43 -33.98
C ALA A 477 -12.62 -28.92 -32.96
N LEU A 478 -12.27 -28.98 -31.64
CA LEU A 478 -13.15 -28.43 -30.59
C LEU A 478 -13.29 -26.90 -30.69
N GLN A 479 -12.22 -26.18 -31.01
CA GLN A 479 -12.30 -24.73 -31.25
C GLN A 479 -13.27 -24.42 -32.39
N LYS A 480 -13.13 -25.12 -33.53
CA LYS A 480 -13.99 -24.94 -34.69
C LYS A 480 -15.46 -25.24 -34.40
N GLU A 481 -15.73 -26.29 -33.62
CA GLU A 481 -17.07 -26.63 -33.17
C GLU A 481 -17.64 -25.55 -32.23
N THR A 482 -16.83 -25.03 -31.31
CA THR A 482 -17.20 -23.96 -30.38
C THR A 482 -17.49 -22.67 -31.14
N ASP A 483 -16.69 -22.30 -32.12
CA ASP A 483 -16.88 -21.11 -32.95
C ASP A 483 -18.19 -21.20 -33.75
N ALA A 484 -18.50 -22.37 -34.30
CA ALA A 484 -19.75 -22.59 -34.99
C ALA A 484 -20.97 -22.47 -34.09
N LYS A 485 -20.90 -23.02 -32.87
CA LYS A 485 -21.97 -22.92 -31.88
C LYS A 485 -22.15 -21.49 -31.36
N LEU A 486 -21.06 -20.76 -31.05
CA LEU A 486 -21.12 -19.36 -30.68
C LEU A 486 -21.67 -18.49 -31.82
N GLY A 487 -21.23 -18.76 -33.05
CA GLY A 487 -21.76 -18.09 -34.24
C GLY A 487 -23.26 -18.29 -34.45
N ALA A 488 -23.83 -19.42 -34.04
CA ALA A 488 -25.27 -19.69 -34.12
C ALA A 488 -26.07 -19.03 -32.98
N LEU A 489 -25.42 -18.81 -31.82
CA LEU A 489 -26.05 -18.19 -30.64
C LEU A 489 -26.16 -16.66 -30.75
N PHE A 490 -25.23 -16.02 -31.43
CA PHE A 490 -25.13 -14.56 -31.47
C PHE A 490 -26.02 -13.95 -32.57
N THR A 491 -26.61 -12.78 -32.25
CA THR A 491 -27.29 -11.96 -33.26
C THR A 491 -26.28 -11.42 -34.30
N PRO A 492 -26.70 -10.95 -35.48
CA PRO A 492 -25.81 -10.35 -36.47
C PRO A 492 -24.94 -9.19 -35.87
N GLU A 493 -25.55 -8.38 -34.99
CA GLU A 493 -24.90 -7.27 -34.32
C GLU A 493 -23.83 -7.77 -33.34
N GLN A 494 -24.14 -8.80 -32.57
CA GLN A 494 -23.19 -9.42 -31.60
C GLN A 494 -22.02 -10.11 -32.33
N ARG A 495 -22.26 -10.73 -33.48
CA ARG A 495 -21.20 -11.29 -34.33
C ARG A 495 -20.27 -10.22 -34.85
N LYS A 496 -20.82 -9.10 -35.32
CA LYS A 496 -20.03 -7.96 -35.78
C LYS A 496 -19.18 -7.37 -34.65
N GLN A 497 -19.73 -7.25 -33.45
CA GLN A 497 -18.97 -6.82 -32.27
C GLN A 497 -17.84 -7.80 -31.93
N LEU A 498 -18.09 -9.11 -32.01
CA LEU A 498 -17.06 -10.12 -31.74
C LEU A 498 -15.95 -10.08 -32.80
N GLU A 499 -16.30 -9.92 -34.09
CA GLU A 499 -15.34 -9.76 -35.18
C GLU A 499 -14.49 -8.48 -35.03
N GLU A 500 -15.11 -7.36 -34.63
CA GLU A 500 -14.41 -6.12 -34.34
C GLU A 500 -13.46 -6.27 -33.16
N MET A 501 -13.86 -6.99 -32.11
CA MET A 501 -13.00 -7.32 -30.99
C MET A 501 -11.82 -8.23 -31.37
N GLN A 502 -12.06 -9.20 -32.24
CA GLN A 502 -11.01 -10.09 -32.75
C GLN A 502 -10.03 -9.37 -33.69
N LYS A 503 -10.51 -8.43 -34.52
CA LYS A 503 -9.69 -7.61 -35.42
C LYS A 503 -8.82 -6.58 -34.70
N ASN A 504 -9.36 -5.97 -33.66
CA ASN A 504 -8.68 -4.87 -32.96
C ASN A 504 -7.76 -5.38 -31.83
N GLY A 505 -7.66 -6.70 -31.64
CA GLY A 505 -6.88 -7.33 -30.59
C GLY A 505 -7.46 -7.09 -29.19
N PRO A 506 -6.95 -7.75 -28.15
CA PRO A 506 -7.48 -7.65 -26.79
C PRO A 506 -7.25 -6.29 -26.10
N MET A 507 -6.71 -5.29 -26.78
CA MET A 507 -6.68 -3.91 -26.29
C MET A 507 -8.04 -3.21 -26.26
N GLY A 508 -9.11 -3.83 -26.80
CA GLY A 508 -10.49 -3.33 -26.76
C GLY A 508 -11.27 -3.70 -25.49
N PHE A 509 -10.83 -4.69 -24.74
CA PHE A 509 -11.40 -4.95 -23.42
C PHE A 509 -10.63 -4.11 -22.39
N GLY A 510 -11.22 -2.98 -22.05
CA GLY A 510 -10.78 -2.24 -20.87
C GLY A 510 -10.88 -3.12 -19.64
N PHE A 511 -9.78 -3.79 -19.28
CA PHE A 511 -9.50 -3.87 -17.87
C PHE A 511 -9.53 -2.43 -17.37
N PRO A 512 -10.22 -2.10 -16.26
CA PRO A 512 -10.15 -0.77 -15.72
C PRO A 512 -8.69 -0.42 -15.47
N GLY A 513 -8.03 0.31 -16.38
CA GLY A 513 -6.62 0.70 -16.28
C GLY A 513 -5.75 0.66 -17.53
N GLY A 514 -6.25 0.22 -18.71
CA GLY A 514 -5.45 0.19 -19.96
C GLY A 514 -5.55 1.51 -20.77
N PRO A 515 -4.47 1.99 -21.43
CA PRO A 515 -4.48 3.25 -22.18
C PRO A 515 -5.15 3.09 -23.56
N GLY A 516 -6.24 3.84 -23.79
CA GLY A 516 -6.62 4.43 -25.06
C GLY A 516 -7.38 3.58 -26.06
N GLY A 517 -8.73 3.65 -26.01
CA GLY A 517 -9.62 3.42 -27.16
C GLY A 517 -10.73 4.49 -27.16
N PRO A 518 -11.30 4.91 -28.32
CA PRO A 518 -12.33 5.94 -28.36
C PRO A 518 -13.64 5.44 -27.76
N GLY A 519 -14.21 6.28 -26.90
CA GLY A 519 -15.32 6.12 -26.01
C GLY A 519 -16.49 5.26 -26.42
N GLY A 520 -16.81 4.27 -25.58
CA GLY A 520 -18.12 3.70 -25.43
C GLY A 520 -18.81 4.32 -24.21
N PRO A 521 -20.15 4.46 -24.17
CA PRO A 521 -20.84 5.14 -23.07
C PRO A 521 -20.94 4.25 -21.84
N GLY A 522 -20.33 4.71 -20.72
CA GLY A 522 -20.76 4.37 -19.38
C GLY A 522 -20.06 3.23 -18.65
N GLY A 523 -18.79 3.45 -18.25
CA GLY A 523 -18.27 2.90 -17.02
C GLY A 523 -17.86 4.06 -16.10
N PRO A 524 -17.92 3.97 -14.77
CA PRO A 524 -17.54 5.06 -13.88
C PRO A 524 -16.02 5.21 -13.82
N GLY A 525 -15.43 5.70 -14.91
CA GLY A 525 -14.03 6.05 -15.01
C GLY A 525 -13.94 7.54 -15.27
N GLY A 526 -13.46 8.30 -14.29
CA GLY A 526 -13.24 9.73 -14.44
C GLY A 526 -12.41 10.02 -15.69
N ASN A 527 -12.79 11.09 -16.40
CA ASN A 527 -12.23 11.53 -17.66
C ASN A 527 -10.71 11.73 -17.55
N ARG A 528 -9.91 10.87 -18.19
CA ARG A 528 -8.44 10.97 -18.20
C ARG A 528 -7.94 12.31 -18.74
N ALA A 529 -8.72 12.95 -19.62
CA ALA A 529 -8.39 14.28 -20.15
C ALA A 529 -8.30 15.35 -19.04
N ASP A 530 -9.00 15.18 -17.91
CA ASP A 530 -9.02 16.13 -16.81
C ASP A 530 -7.85 15.95 -15.84
N MET A 531 -7.10 14.85 -15.94
CA MET A 531 -6.03 14.54 -14.98
C MET A 531 -4.72 15.29 -15.26
N GLY A 532 -4.44 15.68 -16.51
CA GLY A 532 -3.11 16.18 -16.89
C GLY A 532 -2.10 15.03 -17.11
N SER A 533 -0.88 15.39 -17.47
CA SER A 533 0.21 14.42 -17.72
C SER A 533 1.55 14.89 -17.16
N GLY A 534 2.42 13.93 -16.86
CA GLY A 534 3.76 14.24 -16.35
C GLY A 534 3.71 15.04 -15.03
N LEU A 535 4.33 16.20 -14.97
CA LEU A 535 4.32 17.08 -13.80
C LEU A 535 3.15 18.08 -13.79
N GLU A 536 2.33 18.08 -14.84
CA GLU A 536 1.18 18.99 -15.00
C GLU A 536 -0.13 18.34 -14.60
N ILE A 537 -0.11 17.57 -13.50
CA ILE A 537 -1.33 16.98 -12.92
C ILE A 537 -2.25 18.09 -12.41
N ASN A 538 -3.50 18.07 -12.90
CA ASN A 538 -4.52 19.05 -12.55
C ASN A 538 -4.82 18.99 -11.02
N PRO A 539 -4.70 20.09 -10.27
CA PRO A 539 -5.03 20.10 -8.85
C PRO A 539 -6.49 19.72 -8.56
N LEU A 540 -7.37 19.80 -9.55
CA LEU A 540 -8.78 19.40 -9.48
C LEU A 540 -9.04 18.01 -10.07
N ALA A 541 -8.02 17.20 -10.36
CA ALA A 541 -8.21 15.83 -10.82
C ALA A 541 -9.07 15.01 -9.84
N GLY A 542 -9.97 14.17 -10.37
CA GLY A 542 -10.82 13.29 -9.58
C GLY A 542 -12.08 13.94 -8.96
N LEU A 543 -12.44 15.17 -9.34
CA LEU A 543 -13.69 15.81 -8.87
C LEU A 543 -14.95 15.07 -9.32
N SER A 544 -14.93 14.44 -10.48
CA SER A 544 -16.03 13.64 -11.01
C SER A 544 -15.98 12.15 -10.65
N ASP A 545 -14.95 11.74 -9.90
CA ASP A 545 -14.74 10.34 -9.55
C ASP A 545 -15.49 9.96 -8.26
N PRO A 546 -16.58 9.17 -8.35
CA PRO A 546 -17.36 8.78 -7.18
C PRO A 546 -16.59 7.86 -6.22
N SER A 547 -15.55 7.18 -6.71
CA SER A 547 -14.67 6.35 -5.88
C SER A 547 -13.73 7.18 -4.99
N LYS A 548 -13.72 8.51 -5.14
CA LYS A 548 -12.87 9.44 -4.41
C LYS A 548 -13.70 10.52 -3.68
N PRO A 549 -14.61 10.15 -2.76
CA PRO A 549 -15.53 11.09 -2.15
C PRO A 549 -14.84 12.20 -1.34
N LEU A 550 -13.63 12.01 -0.81
CA LEU A 550 -12.85 13.11 -0.20
C LEU A 550 -12.52 14.22 -1.22
N ARG A 551 -12.51 13.92 -2.51
CA ARG A 551 -12.35 14.91 -3.58
C ARG A 551 -13.69 15.30 -4.19
N SER A 552 -14.43 14.31 -4.71
CA SER A 552 -15.66 14.56 -5.48
C SER A 552 -16.81 15.15 -4.65
N LYS A 553 -16.91 14.80 -3.37
CA LYS A 553 -17.96 15.34 -2.48
C LYS A 553 -17.50 16.57 -1.72
N VAL A 554 -16.30 16.52 -1.09
CA VAL A 554 -15.82 17.66 -0.27
C VAL A 554 -15.56 18.88 -1.15
N LEU A 555 -14.89 18.70 -2.29
CA LEU A 555 -14.58 19.82 -3.18
C LEU A 555 -15.76 20.23 -4.10
N ALA A 556 -16.90 19.54 -4.02
CA ALA A 556 -18.15 20.03 -4.59
C ALA A 556 -18.75 21.18 -3.77
N VAL A 557 -18.38 21.33 -2.49
CA VAL A 557 -18.75 22.46 -1.65
C VAL A 557 -17.89 23.67 -2.03
N PRO A 558 -18.46 24.78 -2.53
CA PRO A 558 -17.69 25.90 -3.07
C PRO A 558 -16.67 26.50 -2.09
N GLU A 559 -17.06 26.66 -0.83
CA GLU A 559 -16.20 27.20 0.22
C GLU A 559 -15.00 26.28 0.50
N LEU A 560 -15.23 24.95 0.55
CA LEU A 560 -14.17 23.98 0.79
C LEU A 560 -13.24 23.87 -0.42
N LYS A 561 -13.77 23.97 -1.63
CA LYS A 561 -12.97 24.04 -2.85
C LYS A 561 -12.08 25.28 -2.85
N GLN A 562 -12.58 26.44 -2.48
CA GLN A 562 -11.76 27.65 -2.38
C GLN A 562 -10.67 27.52 -1.32
N ALA A 563 -11.02 27.03 -0.12
CA ALA A 563 -10.04 26.79 0.93
C ALA A 563 -8.96 25.77 0.51
N TYR A 564 -9.34 24.71 -0.21
CA TYR A 564 -8.42 23.75 -0.78
C TYR A 564 -7.46 24.40 -1.80
N LEU A 565 -7.99 25.18 -2.73
CA LEU A 565 -7.17 25.87 -3.75
C LEU A 565 -6.21 26.89 -3.12
N ALA A 566 -6.62 27.55 -2.03
CA ALA A 566 -5.73 28.41 -1.24
C ALA A 566 -4.55 27.63 -0.66
N LYS A 567 -4.79 26.42 -0.14
CA LYS A 567 -3.72 25.53 0.36
C LYS A 567 -2.80 25.04 -0.78
N VAL A 568 -3.36 24.71 -1.94
CA VAL A 568 -2.57 24.36 -3.13
C VAL A 568 -1.67 25.53 -3.55
N ARG A 569 -2.20 26.77 -3.51
CA ARG A 569 -1.42 27.97 -3.80
C ARG A 569 -0.33 28.20 -2.77
N GLN A 570 -0.66 28.12 -1.48
CA GLN A 570 0.31 28.27 -0.39
C GLN A 570 1.44 27.23 -0.51
N LEU A 571 1.10 25.96 -0.74
CA LEU A 571 2.08 24.90 -1.00
C LEU A 571 3.02 25.28 -2.16
N ALA A 572 2.45 25.81 -3.26
CA ALA A 572 3.25 26.21 -4.41
C ALA A 572 4.15 27.44 -4.13
N GLU A 573 3.70 28.39 -3.34
CA GLU A 573 4.45 29.61 -3.01
C GLU A 573 5.53 29.37 -1.95
N GLU A 574 5.26 28.51 -0.96
CA GLU A 574 6.11 28.36 0.21
C GLU A 574 6.98 27.09 0.15
N ASP A 575 6.38 25.94 -0.18
CA ASP A 575 7.02 24.63 -0.05
C ASP A 575 7.64 24.15 -1.38
N LEU A 576 7.06 24.54 -2.52
CA LEU A 576 7.62 24.20 -3.84
C LEU A 576 8.61 25.27 -4.36
N ASP A 577 9.02 26.19 -3.53
CA ASP A 577 10.07 27.15 -3.88
C ASP A 577 11.45 26.49 -3.78
N TRP A 578 12.06 26.25 -4.96
CA TRP A 578 13.37 25.57 -5.00
C TRP A 578 14.44 26.34 -4.22
N ALA A 579 14.43 27.68 -4.25
CA ALA A 579 15.40 28.47 -3.49
C ALA A 579 15.33 28.19 -1.97
N LYS A 580 14.14 27.86 -1.45
CA LYS A 580 13.94 27.48 -0.06
C LYS A 580 14.30 26.01 0.22
N MET A 581 14.07 25.11 -0.77
CA MET A 581 14.29 23.67 -0.59
C MET A 581 15.70 23.21 -0.94
N ALA A 582 16.40 23.91 -1.84
CA ALA A 582 17.76 23.56 -2.28
C ALA A 582 18.76 23.36 -1.12
N PRO A 583 18.79 24.22 -0.08
CA PRO A 583 19.68 24.00 1.06
C PRO A 583 19.42 22.70 1.80
N THR A 584 18.13 22.31 1.94
CA THR A 584 17.73 21.06 2.60
C THR A 584 18.14 19.85 1.75
N VAL A 585 17.85 19.88 0.46
CA VAL A 585 18.25 18.81 -0.48
C VAL A 585 19.75 18.64 -0.51
N LYS A 586 20.49 19.76 -0.57
CA LYS A 586 21.97 19.77 -0.53
C LYS A 586 22.49 19.13 0.76
N ALA A 587 21.98 19.54 1.91
CA ALA A 587 22.43 19.01 3.22
C ALA A 587 22.13 17.51 3.33
N LEU A 588 20.95 17.03 2.93
CA LEU A 588 20.60 15.61 2.94
C LEU A 588 21.47 14.81 1.95
N ARG A 589 21.73 15.35 0.76
CA ARG A 589 22.61 14.72 -0.22
C ARG A 589 24.02 14.57 0.33
N GLU A 590 24.62 15.64 0.85
CA GLU A 590 25.96 15.63 1.43
C GLU A 590 26.07 14.65 2.61
N LEU A 591 25.01 14.53 3.42
CA LEU A 591 24.96 13.62 4.55
C LEU A 591 25.13 12.14 4.14
N VAL A 592 24.63 11.74 2.97
CA VAL A 592 24.57 10.34 2.54
C VAL A 592 25.41 10.00 1.30
N ASP A 593 26.02 10.99 0.64
CA ASP A 593 26.74 10.84 -0.63
C ASP A 593 27.76 9.70 -0.60
N ALA A 594 28.66 9.72 0.37
CA ALA A 594 29.71 8.71 0.52
C ALA A 594 29.14 7.29 0.72
N GLU A 595 28.07 7.18 1.48
CA GLU A 595 27.42 5.92 1.79
C GLU A 595 26.65 5.36 0.61
N ILE A 596 25.93 6.19 -0.14
CA ILE A 596 25.23 5.77 -1.37
C ILE A 596 26.24 5.36 -2.45
N LYS A 597 27.36 6.08 -2.56
CA LYS A 597 28.45 5.71 -3.47
C LYS A 597 29.00 4.31 -3.17
N ALA A 598 29.20 4.01 -1.88
CA ALA A 598 29.73 2.74 -1.39
C ALA A 598 28.68 1.61 -1.34
N ASP A 599 27.40 1.91 -1.39
CA ASP A 599 26.30 0.95 -1.28
C ASP A 599 26.25 0.03 -2.52
N THR A 600 26.62 -1.23 -2.33
CA THR A 600 26.63 -2.27 -3.38
C THR A 600 25.27 -2.91 -3.62
N ARG A 601 24.28 -2.62 -2.78
CA ARG A 601 22.92 -3.19 -2.80
C ARG A 601 21.84 -2.17 -3.16
N LYS A 602 22.23 -0.92 -3.48
CA LYS A 602 21.29 0.13 -3.86
C LYS A 602 20.47 -0.26 -5.09
N LEU A 603 19.21 0.13 -5.11
CA LEU A 603 18.26 -0.21 -6.16
C LEU A 603 18.31 0.75 -7.36
N SER A 604 18.85 1.94 -7.16
CA SER A 604 19.15 2.93 -8.20
C SER A 604 20.65 3.18 -8.26
N SER A 605 21.18 3.57 -9.41
CA SER A 605 22.61 3.84 -9.58
C SER A 605 23.06 5.10 -8.82
N TYR A 606 24.36 5.21 -8.56
CA TYR A 606 24.91 6.42 -7.95
C TYR A 606 24.80 7.63 -8.88
N GLU A 607 24.89 7.40 -10.18
CA GLU A 607 24.71 8.41 -11.22
C GLU A 607 23.28 8.95 -11.25
N GLU A 608 22.27 8.08 -11.06
CA GLU A 608 20.87 8.48 -10.92
C GLU A 608 20.66 9.32 -9.64
N PHE A 609 21.27 8.92 -8.51
CA PHE A 609 21.24 9.73 -7.30
C PHE A 609 21.85 11.12 -7.52
N LEU A 610 23.03 11.18 -8.15
CA LEU A 610 23.69 12.46 -8.44
C LEU A 610 22.85 13.36 -9.34
N SER A 611 22.27 12.80 -10.41
CA SER A 611 21.46 13.56 -11.36
C SER A 611 20.12 14.00 -10.78
N SER A 612 19.44 13.09 -10.04
CA SER A 612 18.13 13.38 -9.46
C SER A 612 18.17 14.39 -8.31
N THR A 613 19.32 14.50 -7.61
CA THR A 613 19.53 15.45 -6.51
C THR A 613 20.37 16.67 -6.87
N ALA A 614 20.75 16.83 -8.15
CA ALA A 614 21.55 17.94 -8.61
C ALA A 614 20.82 19.28 -8.51
N ASP A 615 21.56 20.33 -8.12
CA ASP A 615 21.09 21.72 -8.18
C ASP A 615 21.44 22.41 -9.53
N ALA A 616 21.54 21.64 -10.59
CA ALA A 616 21.76 22.16 -11.93
C ALA A 616 20.44 22.16 -12.71
N PRO A 617 20.13 23.22 -13.47
CA PRO A 617 19.02 23.18 -14.42
C PRO A 617 19.31 22.13 -15.49
N GLY A 618 18.35 21.24 -15.76
CA GLY A 618 18.54 20.17 -16.74
C GLY A 618 17.20 19.62 -17.23
N GLU A 619 17.24 18.89 -18.34
CA GLU A 619 16.05 18.23 -18.90
C GLU A 619 15.74 16.86 -18.23
N GLY A 620 16.67 16.33 -17.45
CA GLY A 620 16.52 15.05 -16.73
C GLY A 620 15.51 15.12 -15.57
N GLU A 621 15.08 13.96 -15.10
CA GLU A 621 14.26 13.86 -13.88
C GLU A 621 15.11 14.23 -12.66
N SER A 622 14.77 15.34 -11.99
CA SER A 622 15.46 15.81 -10.80
C SER A 622 14.47 16.52 -9.86
N LEU A 623 14.81 16.56 -8.56
CA LEU A 623 14.04 17.31 -7.58
C LEU A 623 13.89 18.78 -7.99
N ARG A 624 14.97 19.43 -8.40
CA ARG A 624 14.91 20.83 -8.85
C ARG A 624 13.87 21.03 -9.96
N ARG A 625 13.95 20.22 -11.01
CA ARG A 625 12.99 20.29 -12.13
C ARG A 625 11.55 20.05 -11.64
N PHE A 626 11.35 19.08 -10.75
CA PHE A 626 10.04 18.85 -10.16
C PHE A 626 9.52 20.08 -9.45
N PHE A 627 10.28 20.63 -8.51
CA PHE A 627 9.87 21.79 -7.70
C PHE A 627 9.56 23.00 -8.58
N GLU A 628 10.46 23.35 -9.51
CA GLU A 628 10.30 24.51 -10.41
C GLU A 628 9.11 24.33 -11.37
N ALA A 629 9.00 23.18 -12.04
CA ALA A 629 7.93 22.92 -13.01
C ALA A 629 6.57 22.82 -12.32
N ARG A 630 6.50 22.09 -11.19
CA ARG A 630 5.25 21.92 -10.44
C ARG A 630 4.77 23.22 -9.84
N ARG A 631 5.64 24.00 -9.24
CA ARG A 631 5.35 25.36 -8.75
C ARG A 631 4.79 26.25 -9.85
N LYS A 632 5.50 26.31 -10.98
CA LYS A 632 5.08 27.10 -12.13
C LYS A 632 3.70 26.71 -12.65
N PHE A 633 3.45 25.41 -12.78
CA PHE A 633 2.16 24.89 -13.24
C PHE A 633 1.03 25.26 -12.28
N LEU A 634 1.20 24.98 -10.98
CA LEU A 634 0.15 25.24 -9.98
C LEU A 634 -0.18 26.73 -9.88
N LEU A 635 0.82 27.61 -9.84
CA LEU A 635 0.59 29.07 -9.75
C LEU A 635 -0.06 29.66 -11.02
N LYS A 636 0.14 29.03 -12.18
CA LYS A 636 -0.48 29.44 -13.45
C LYS A 636 -1.86 28.81 -13.66
N HIS A 637 -2.23 27.81 -12.86
CA HIS A 637 -3.52 27.12 -13.02
C HIS A 637 -4.67 28.09 -12.82
N PRO A 638 -5.66 28.15 -13.75
CA PRO A 638 -6.72 29.17 -13.74
C PRO A 638 -7.50 29.30 -12.43
N GLU A 639 -7.78 28.17 -11.79
CA GLU A 639 -8.53 28.19 -10.51
C GLU A 639 -7.62 28.56 -9.32
N VAL A 640 -6.37 28.15 -9.32
CA VAL A 640 -5.40 28.45 -8.24
C VAL A 640 -5.00 29.93 -8.28
N SER A 641 -4.80 30.51 -9.47
CA SER A 641 -4.40 31.90 -9.63
C SER A 641 -5.47 32.91 -9.19
N LYS A 642 -6.75 32.52 -9.18
CA LYS A 642 -7.87 33.37 -8.74
C LYS A 642 -8.01 33.48 -7.23
N VAL A 643 -7.47 32.55 -6.48
CA VAL A 643 -7.56 32.54 -5.02
C VAL A 643 -6.54 33.53 -4.46
N LYS A 644 -6.97 34.33 -3.49
CA LYS A 644 -6.10 35.30 -2.81
C LYS A 644 -5.35 34.67 -1.66
#